data_edaadd3f1b3c36f2cf44e05722359860
#
_entry.id   edaadd3f1b3c36f2cf44e05722359860
#
_cell.length_a   1.000
_cell.length_b   1.000
_cell.length_c   1.000
_cell.angle_alpha   90.00
_cell.angle_beta   90.00
_cell.angle_gamma   90.00
#
_symmetry.space_group_name_H-M   'P 1'
#
loop_
_entity.id
_entity.type
_entity.pdbx_description
1 polymer ?
#
loop_
_entity_poly.entity_id
_entity_poly.type
_entity_poly.pdbx_seq_one_letter_code
_entity_poly.pdbx_strand_id
1 'polypeptide(L)'
;MQLRATATTSLCAIGGYVALALLFSWPLPQHMATHLTGPPDGDTGVYLWNQWVFQHELLDHRSLPLFTRQIFSLTRPANLSLHNYTIFQDLLALPLLRVLGGVTTFNVVYLLMIVLTGYGAFLLARHVTARPFESWLCGALFSWSPWMVTRGIGHFSLVAAAPLPFFILLLLRRTDRSRLRDGLALGAAICWAATTDPYYAVYCVMIAVVFLAVYTVHITRDAARAPEAVPRAIDVLLVCVGAFAVSLLIGHGWELTVLGMRVRAHELYTPMLLLTLLALLRLAWPYRHTAVSIDRAQTLRLVRLGSVAALVSVVMLSPVLYAVGIRIRDAGFESSSVLWRSSPLGVDLVNFLTPNPNHPLAPAALRAWLTPTPDRYLENVASLTFVAMGTIIAAMWTGWRPSRFWIAMTVTFGLLSLGPFLHVAGLNTDIPGPWALVRYLPLVRLARTPARLAIVLMLAVSVLFAAALSWLGDRWPQRRRAILSVVTLLLLFELLPAPRPLYSATIPQFYARIAAAAGDARVLELPVGVRDGTSSVGNFTARSQFFQTVHGKPLIGGYLSRVSRRRVSEIRSLAMLDALITLSEGGALDPERERALIGSGPEFAQRAQIGFVVIDDTRASARLREFAVRALRLHRIDGEGALDLYVPQPTPRVTD
;
A
#
# COMPACT_ATOMS: atom_id res chain seq x y z
N MET A 1 -41.98 0.44 -9.12
CA MET A 1 -41.91 0.56 -7.65
C MET A 1 -40.55 0.01 -7.10
N GLN A 2 -40.10 -1.19 -7.44
CA GLN A 2 -38.83 -1.77 -6.98
C GLN A 2 -37.58 -0.95 -7.33
N LEU A 3 -37.50 -0.37 -8.54
CA LEU A 3 -36.36 0.47 -8.95
C LEU A 3 -36.25 1.76 -8.11
N ARG A 4 -37.37 2.40 -7.77
CA ARG A 4 -37.37 3.59 -6.90
C ARG A 4 -36.94 3.26 -5.47
N ALA A 5 -37.44 2.16 -4.90
CA ALA A 5 -37.05 1.71 -3.56
C ALA A 5 -35.54 1.34 -3.47
N THR A 6 -34.97 0.76 -4.55
CA THR A 6 -33.52 0.47 -4.60
C THR A 6 -32.68 1.74 -4.72
N ALA A 7 -33.13 2.73 -5.50
CA ALA A 7 -32.45 4.02 -5.64
C ALA A 7 -32.42 4.79 -4.32
N THR A 8 -33.58 4.90 -3.64
CA THR A 8 -33.68 5.57 -2.33
C THR A 8 -32.76 4.93 -1.29
N THR A 9 -32.73 3.59 -1.20
CA THR A 9 -31.83 2.88 -0.28
C THR A 9 -30.35 3.15 -0.58
N SER A 10 -29.98 3.23 -1.86
CA SER A 10 -28.61 3.55 -2.25
C SER A 10 -28.21 4.98 -1.90
N LEU A 11 -29.10 5.94 -2.13
CA LEU A 11 -28.89 7.35 -1.75
C LEU A 11 -28.76 7.52 -0.24
N CYS A 12 -29.61 6.86 0.55
CA CYS A 12 -29.50 6.86 2.00
C CYS A 12 -28.18 6.26 2.48
N ALA A 13 -27.72 5.15 1.85
CA ALA A 13 -26.46 4.53 2.19
C ALA A 13 -25.27 5.46 1.89
N ILE A 14 -25.25 6.09 0.71
CA ILE A 14 -24.23 7.06 0.33
C ILE A 14 -24.24 8.25 1.28
N GLY A 15 -25.41 8.83 1.58
CA GLY A 15 -25.55 9.93 2.55
C GLY A 15 -24.98 9.57 3.93
N GLY A 16 -25.26 8.35 4.40
CA GLY A 16 -24.69 7.84 5.64
C GLY A 16 -23.15 7.72 5.59
N TYR A 17 -22.57 7.27 4.47
CA TYR A 17 -21.10 7.21 4.32
C TYR A 17 -20.47 8.59 4.20
N VAL A 18 -21.13 9.55 3.56
CA VAL A 18 -20.68 10.95 3.53
C VAL A 18 -20.69 11.53 4.95
N ALA A 19 -21.76 11.31 5.72
CA ALA A 19 -21.80 11.75 7.11
C ALA A 19 -20.70 11.14 7.96
N LEU A 20 -20.44 9.81 7.84
CA LEU A 20 -19.32 9.16 8.52
C LEU A 20 -17.97 9.72 8.05
N ALA A 21 -17.80 9.98 6.74
CA ALA A 21 -16.56 10.53 6.21
C ALA A 21 -16.25 11.90 6.80
N LEU A 22 -17.26 12.76 6.94
CA LEU A 22 -17.11 14.09 7.56
C LEU A 22 -16.85 14.00 9.07
N LEU A 23 -17.55 13.13 9.79
CA LEU A 23 -17.41 12.97 11.23
C LEU A 23 -16.07 12.31 11.61
N PHE A 24 -15.71 11.23 10.92
CA PHE A 24 -14.53 10.41 11.26
C PHE A 24 -13.22 11.00 10.71
N SER A 25 -13.28 11.94 9.78
CA SER A 25 -12.13 12.71 9.33
C SER A 25 -11.93 14.03 10.10
N TRP A 26 -12.79 14.32 11.09
CA TRP A 26 -12.66 15.54 11.90
C TRP A 26 -11.25 15.72 12.48
N PRO A 27 -10.62 16.95 12.38
CA PRO A 27 -11.19 18.24 11.96
C PRO A 27 -10.98 18.60 10.48
N LEU A 28 -10.62 17.65 9.59
CA LEU A 28 -10.35 17.93 8.17
C LEU A 28 -11.44 18.73 7.46
N PRO A 29 -12.77 18.50 7.68
CA PRO A 29 -13.79 19.27 7.01
C PRO A 29 -13.75 20.79 7.26
N GLN A 30 -13.18 21.22 8.38
CA GLN A 30 -12.97 22.66 8.67
C GLN A 30 -11.70 23.23 8.00
N HIS A 31 -10.79 22.35 7.55
CA HIS A 31 -9.46 22.72 7.07
C HIS A 31 -9.19 22.21 5.64
N MET A 32 -10.25 22.02 4.86
CA MET A 32 -10.16 21.41 3.52
C MET A 32 -9.17 22.09 2.58
N ALA A 33 -8.99 23.39 2.69
CA ALA A 33 -8.11 24.19 1.83
C ALA A 33 -6.69 24.38 2.39
N THR A 34 -6.47 24.07 3.68
CA THR A 34 -5.26 24.49 4.40
C THR A 34 -4.49 23.36 5.06
N HIS A 35 -5.08 22.17 5.22
CA HIS A 35 -4.44 21.05 5.90
C HIS A 35 -4.59 19.74 5.12
N LEU A 36 -3.65 18.85 5.37
CA LEU A 36 -3.61 17.48 4.84
C LEU A 36 -3.52 16.48 5.99
N THR A 37 -3.93 15.22 5.73
CA THR A 37 -3.79 14.13 6.69
C THR A 37 -2.38 13.57 6.71
N GLY A 38 -1.92 13.12 7.89
CA GLY A 38 -0.61 12.48 8.06
C GLY A 38 0.52 13.45 8.46
N PRO A 39 1.77 12.99 8.44
CA PRO A 39 2.93 13.81 8.74
C PRO A 39 3.38 14.64 7.51
N PRO A 40 4.02 15.82 7.72
CA PRO A 40 4.44 16.71 6.64
C PRO A 40 5.46 16.09 5.68
N ASP A 41 6.30 15.17 6.15
CA ASP A 41 7.30 14.45 5.34
C ASP A 41 6.79 13.11 4.81
N GLY A 42 5.50 12.82 5.00
CA GLY A 42 4.83 11.62 4.49
C GLY A 42 4.49 11.69 2.99
N ASP A 43 3.93 10.61 2.48
CA ASP A 43 3.62 10.47 1.05
C ASP A 43 2.41 11.32 0.60
N THR A 44 1.64 11.95 1.51
CA THR A 44 0.44 12.71 1.17
C THR A 44 0.74 13.86 0.19
N GLY A 45 1.83 14.60 0.42
CA GLY A 45 2.28 15.65 -0.49
C GLY A 45 2.68 15.13 -1.87
N VAL A 46 3.20 13.90 -1.95
CA VAL A 46 3.53 13.23 -3.21
C VAL A 46 2.29 12.88 -4.01
N TYR A 47 1.22 12.41 -3.36
CA TYR A 47 -0.04 12.14 -4.07
C TYR A 47 -0.70 13.43 -4.60
N LEU A 48 -0.56 14.54 -3.88
CA LEU A 48 -0.99 15.84 -4.40
C LEU A 48 -0.13 16.26 -5.60
N TRP A 49 1.18 16.05 -5.54
CA TRP A 49 2.07 16.26 -6.68
C TRP A 49 1.69 15.35 -7.86
N ASN A 50 1.31 14.09 -7.63
CA ASN A 50 0.83 13.19 -8.68
C ASN A 50 -0.36 13.79 -9.43
N GLN A 51 -1.36 14.33 -8.71
CA GLN A 51 -2.52 14.98 -9.33
C GLN A 51 -2.09 16.19 -10.19
N TRP A 52 -1.17 16.99 -9.65
CA TRP A 52 -0.63 18.15 -10.37
C TRP A 52 0.16 17.74 -11.62
N VAL A 53 1.11 16.81 -11.51
CA VAL A 53 1.93 16.38 -12.66
C VAL A 53 1.09 15.65 -13.70
N PHE A 54 0.06 14.91 -13.29
CA PHE A 54 -0.89 14.28 -14.21
C PHE A 54 -1.62 15.32 -15.06
N GLN A 55 -2.13 16.37 -14.42
CA GLN A 55 -2.77 17.48 -15.11
C GLN A 55 -1.78 18.20 -16.04
N HIS A 56 -0.60 18.52 -15.53
CA HIS A 56 0.44 19.27 -16.25
C HIS A 56 0.91 18.54 -17.52
N GLU A 57 1.20 17.25 -17.41
CA GLU A 57 1.61 16.48 -18.59
C GLU A 57 0.44 16.27 -19.57
N LEU A 58 -0.75 15.93 -19.08
CA LEU A 58 -1.89 15.60 -19.94
C LEU A 58 -2.50 16.83 -20.63
N LEU A 59 -2.74 17.92 -19.88
CA LEU A 59 -3.49 19.07 -20.38
C LEU A 59 -2.60 20.18 -20.89
N ASP A 60 -1.48 20.49 -20.21
CA ASP A 60 -0.63 21.61 -20.59
C ASP A 60 0.38 21.18 -21.65
N HIS A 61 1.03 20.02 -21.49
CA HIS A 61 1.99 19.48 -22.46
C HIS A 61 1.38 18.55 -23.51
N ARG A 62 0.12 18.09 -23.32
CA ARG A 62 -0.57 17.12 -24.19
C ARG A 62 0.25 15.85 -24.41
N SER A 63 0.96 15.42 -23.39
CA SER A 63 1.82 14.24 -23.37
C SER A 63 1.20 13.09 -22.58
N LEU A 64 1.76 11.88 -22.71
CA LEU A 64 1.36 10.74 -21.92
C LEU A 64 1.78 10.97 -20.46
N PRO A 65 0.85 11.09 -19.48
CA PRO A 65 1.15 11.45 -18.09
C PRO A 65 1.82 10.32 -17.29
N LEU A 66 2.53 9.42 -17.96
CA LEU A 66 3.36 8.37 -17.41
C LEU A 66 4.85 8.67 -17.51
N PHE A 67 5.19 9.81 -18.12
CA PHE A 67 6.55 10.33 -18.25
C PHE A 67 6.57 11.81 -17.90
N THR A 68 7.61 12.26 -17.20
CA THR A 68 7.76 13.67 -16.85
C THR A 68 9.23 14.09 -16.80
N ARG A 69 9.49 15.36 -17.08
CA ARG A 69 10.78 16.05 -16.88
C ARG A 69 10.75 16.95 -15.64
N GLN A 70 9.67 16.93 -14.88
CA GLN A 70 9.49 17.79 -13.71
C GLN A 70 10.38 17.41 -12.53
N ILE A 71 10.87 16.17 -12.49
CA ILE A 71 11.86 15.69 -11.52
C ILE A 71 13.03 15.04 -12.25
N PHE A 72 14.20 14.99 -11.61
CA PHE A 72 15.44 14.49 -12.20
C PHE A 72 15.74 15.19 -13.55
N SER A 73 15.51 16.48 -13.61
CA SER A 73 15.42 17.26 -14.86
C SER A 73 16.73 17.35 -15.66
N LEU A 74 17.87 16.97 -15.08
CA LEU A 74 19.18 16.91 -15.78
C LEU A 74 19.44 15.57 -16.47
N THR A 75 18.54 14.60 -16.31
CA THR A 75 18.66 13.28 -16.94
C THR A 75 17.48 13.01 -17.86
N ARG A 76 17.32 11.78 -18.33
CA ARG A 76 16.17 11.39 -19.16
C ARG A 76 14.84 11.54 -18.40
N PRO A 77 13.67 11.62 -19.09
CA PRO A 77 12.36 11.73 -18.45
C PRO A 77 12.15 10.67 -17.38
N ALA A 78 11.53 11.04 -16.27
CA ALA A 78 11.13 10.11 -15.23
C ALA A 78 9.95 9.26 -15.70
N ASN A 79 10.05 7.94 -15.57
CA ASN A 79 8.97 7.01 -15.87
C ASN A 79 8.18 6.72 -14.58
N LEU A 80 6.90 7.11 -14.56
CA LEU A 80 6.00 7.04 -13.40
C LEU A 80 5.25 5.71 -13.29
N SER A 81 5.41 4.79 -14.24
CA SER A 81 4.61 3.53 -14.29
C SER A 81 4.77 2.61 -13.08
N LEU A 82 5.88 2.70 -12.35
CA LEU A 82 6.14 1.96 -11.10
C LEU A 82 6.21 2.86 -9.87
N HIS A 83 5.73 4.10 -9.99
CA HIS A 83 5.51 4.99 -8.87
C HIS A 83 4.20 4.62 -8.15
N ASN A 84 3.95 5.17 -6.96
CA ASN A 84 2.65 5.15 -6.27
C ASN A 84 1.63 6.08 -6.96
N TYR A 85 1.47 5.92 -8.27
CA TYR A 85 0.73 6.80 -9.16
C TYR A 85 -0.73 6.33 -9.25
N THR A 86 -1.66 7.22 -8.93
CA THR A 86 -3.07 6.90 -8.74
C THR A 86 -3.93 7.42 -9.89
N ILE A 87 -3.69 6.88 -11.11
CA ILE A 87 -4.30 7.35 -12.36
C ILE A 87 -5.82 7.56 -12.26
N PHE A 88 -6.54 6.65 -11.60
CA PHE A 88 -8.00 6.77 -11.44
C PHE A 88 -8.38 8.00 -10.60
N GLN A 89 -7.71 8.19 -9.45
CA GLN A 89 -7.95 9.34 -8.58
C GLN A 89 -7.51 10.65 -9.24
N ASP A 90 -6.39 10.60 -9.99
CA ASP A 90 -5.86 11.75 -10.72
C ASP A 90 -6.81 12.19 -11.85
N LEU A 91 -7.44 11.25 -12.55
CA LEU A 91 -8.50 11.53 -13.52
C LEU A 91 -9.73 12.20 -12.87
N LEU A 92 -10.13 11.75 -11.68
CA LEU A 92 -11.23 12.37 -10.92
C LEU A 92 -10.87 13.78 -10.43
N ALA A 93 -9.60 14.02 -10.14
CA ALA A 93 -9.10 15.32 -9.68
C ALA A 93 -9.09 16.37 -10.80
N LEU A 94 -8.89 16.00 -12.07
CA LEU A 94 -8.74 16.93 -13.20
C LEU A 94 -9.80 18.05 -13.25
N PRO A 95 -11.12 17.76 -13.21
CA PRO A 95 -12.12 18.82 -13.28
C PRO A 95 -12.14 19.69 -12.02
N LEU A 96 -11.68 19.18 -10.87
CA LEU A 96 -11.73 19.85 -9.59
C LEU A 96 -10.51 20.76 -9.36
N LEU A 97 -9.34 20.40 -9.87
CA LEU A 97 -8.06 21.10 -9.65
C LEU A 97 -8.14 22.57 -10.08
N ARG A 98 -8.80 22.86 -11.21
CA ARG A 98 -8.94 24.22 -11.73
C ARG A 98 -9.92 25.10 -10.93
N VAL A 99 -10.85 24.48 -10.21
CA VAL A 99 -11.93 25.18 -9.48
C VAL A 99 -11.62 25.29 -8.00
N LEU A 100 -11.12 24.22 -7.38
CA LEU A 100 -10.96 24.11 -5.92
C LEU A 100 -9.52 24.31 -5.45
N GLY A 101 -8.54 24.29 -6.37
CA GLY A 101 -7.12 24.26 -6.02
C GLY A 101 -6.65 22.87 -5.53
N GLY A 102 -5.33 22.67 -5.42
CA GLY A 102 -4.73 21.35 -5.20
C GLY A 102 -5.13 20.70 -3.87
N VAL A 103 -4.97 21.42 -2.75
CA VAL A 103 -5.22 20.87 -1.40
C VAL A 103 -6.69 20.46 -1.22
N THR A 104 -7.61 21.34 -1.59
CA THR A 104 -9.06 21.05 -1.50
C THR A 104 -9.44 19.89 -2.40
N THR A 105 -8.95 19.86 -3.63
CA THR A 105 -9.19 18.75 -4.58
C THR A 105 -8.71 17.42 -4.02
N PHE A 106 -7.48 17.38 -3.50
CA PHE A 106 -6.95 16.17 -2.89
C PHE A 106 -7.84 15.67 -1.75
N ASN A 107 -8.22 16.55 -0.82
CA ASN A 107 -9.07 16.19 0.32
C ASN A 107 -10.46 15.72 -0.11
N VAL A 108 -11.08 16.36 -1.12
CA VAL A 108 -12.38 15.94 -1.69
C VAL A 108 -12.27 14.54 -2.30
N VAL A 109 -11.24 14.29 -3.12
CA VAL A 109 -11.02 12.97 -3.75
C VAL A 109 -10.73 11.92 -2.68
N TYR A 110 -9.92 12.24 -1.66
CA TYR A 110 -9.66 11.36 -0.52
C TYR A 110 -10.96 10.90 0.18
N LEU A 111 -11.83 11.84 0.55
CA LEU A 111 -13.11 11.52 1.18
C LEU A 111 -14.04 10.74 0.24
N LEU A 112 -14.07 11.09 -1.05
CA LEU A 112 -14.82 10.37 -2.06
C LEU A 112 -14.39 8.90 -2.18
N MET A 113 -13.07 8.62 -2.14
CA MET A 113 -12.57 7.23 -2.19
C MET A 113 -13.04 6.42 -0.99
N ILE A 114 -13.09 6.99 0.20
CA ILE A 114 -13.61 6.33 1.40
C ILE A 114 -15.10 6.01 1.24
N VAL A 115 -15.88 6.98 0.77
CA VAL A 115 -17.33 6.81 0.53
C VAL A 115 -17.57 5.71 -0.51
N LEU A 116 -16.86 5.71 -1.62
CA LEU A 116 -16.95 4.68 -2.67
C LEU A 116 -16.56 3.30 -2.14
N THR A 117 -15.55 3.23 -1.28
CA THR A 117 -15.11 1.99 -0.64
C THR A 117 -16.21 1.41 0.26
N GLY A 118 -16.82 2.23 1.11
CA GLY A 118 -17.96 1.82 1.94
C GLY A 118 -19.17 1.41 1.10
N TYR A 119 -19.49 2.17 0.06
CA TYR A 119 -20.61 1.87 -0.84
C TYR A 119 -20.41 0.57 -1.63
N GLY A 120 -19.20 0.30 -2.09
CA GLY A 120 -18.87 -0.96 -2.74
C GLY A 120 -19.07 -2.17 -1.82
N ALA A 121 -18.61 -2.08 -0.57
CA ALA A 121 -18.81 -3.12 0.42
C ALA A 121 -20.29 -3.27 0.82
N PHE A 122 -21.05 -2.16 0.89
CA PHE A 122 -22.51 -2.18 1.06
C PHE A 122 -23.20 -2.98 -0.03
N LEU A 123 -22.89 -2.71 -1.30
CA LEU A 123 -23.50 -3.41 -2.42
C LEU A 123 -23.17 -4.91 -2.41
N LEU A 124 -21.93 -5.26 -2.07
CA LEU A 124 -21.48 -6.64 -1.91
C LEU A 124 -22.23 -7.34 -0.77
N ALA A 125 -22.26 -6.75 0.41
CA ALA A 125 -22.95 -7.30 1.56
C ALA A 125 -24.46 -7.41 1.32
N ARG A 126 -25.07 -6.43 0.67
CA ARG A 126 -26.49 -6.47 0.28
C ARG A 126 -26.82 -7.60 -0.69
N HIS A 127 -25.89 -7.95 -1.57
CA HIS A 127 -26.04 -9.14 -2.42
C HIS A 127 -26.04 -10.43 -1.60
N VAL A 128 -25.22 -10.50 -0.53
CA VAL A 128 -25.07 -11.68 0.32
C VAL A 128 -26.23 -11.81 1.34
N THR A 129 -26.66 -10.70 1.94
CA THR A 129 -27.58 -10.72 3.09
C THR A 129 -29.00 -10.31 2.73
N ALA A 130 -29.22 -9.61 1.63
CA ALA A 130 -30.46 -8.91 1.25
C ALA A 130 -30.95 -7.89 2.32
N ARG A 131 -30.16 -7.57 3.34
CA ARG A 131 -30.51 -6.69 4.48
C ARG A 131 -29.78 -5.34 4.36
N PRO A 132 -30.50 -4.24 4.06
CA PRO A 132 -29.85 -2.95 3.80
C PRO A 132 -29.05 -2.38 4.97
N PHE A 133 -29.58 -2.45 6.19
CA PHE A 133 -28.98 -1.84 7.36
C PHE A 133 -27.68 -2.56 7.77
N GLU A 134 -27.73 -3.89 7.88
CA GLU A 134 -26.57 -4.72 8.19
C GLU A 134 -25.49 -4.59 7.10
N SER A 135 -25.90 -4.43 5.84
CA SER A 135 -24.98 -4.18 4.72
C SER A 135 -24.32 -2.80 4.81
N TRP A 136 -25.05 -1.79 5.32
CA TRP A 136 -24.48 -0.47 5.58
C TRP A 136 -23.40 -0.53 6.67
N LEU A 137 -23.65 -1.29 7.74
CA LEU A 137 -22.64 -1.53 8.79
C LEU A 137 -21.41 -2.27 8.25
N CYS A 138 -21.57 -3.21 7.29
CA CYS A 138 -20.44 -3.82 6.59
C CYS A 138 -19.56 -2.78 5.90
N GLY A 139 -20.18 -1.86 5.16
CA GLY A 139 -19.45 -0.79 4.48
C GLY A 139 -18.78 0.18 5.45
N ALA A 140 -19.42 0.51 6.57
CA ALA A 140 -18.85 1.32 7.64
C ALA A 140 -17.62 0.62 8.26
N LEU A 141 -17.76 -0.66 8.62
CA LEU A 141 -16.66 -1.46 9.15
C LEU A 141 -15.48 -1.52 8.17
N PHE A 142 -15.73 -1.80 6.90
CA PHE A 142 -14.66 -1.94 5.91
C PHE A 142 -13.96 -0.62 5.64
N SER A 143 -14.71 0.47 5.34
CA SER A 143 -14.12 1.77 4.96
C SER A 143 -13.47 2.52 6.13
N TRP A 144 -13.86 2.21 7.37
CA TRP A 144 -13.32 2.82 8.59
C TRP A 144 -12.63 1.83 9.51
N SER A 145 -12.31 0.64 9.01
CA SER A 145 -11.50 -0.32 9.77
C SER A 145 -10.20 0.32 10.26
N PRO A 146 -9.63 -0.13 11.39
CA PRO A 146 -8.34 0.35 11.88
C PRO A 146 -7.24 0.28 10.83
N TRP A 147 -7.26 -0.73 9.96
CA TRP A 147 -6.37 -0.88 8.83
C TRP A 147 -6.50 0.30 7.84
N MET A 148 -7.72 0.62 7.41
CA MET A 148 -8.00 1.71 6.45
C MET A 148 -7.66 3.08 7.03
N VAL A 149 -8.04 3.33 8.28
CA VAL A 149 -7.77 4.58 8.98
C VAL A 149 -6.26 4.84 9.07
N THR A 150 -5.49 3.81 9.42
CA THR A 150 -4.03 3.91 9.51
C THR A 150 -3.40 4.18 8.13
N ARG A 151 -3.86 3.52 7.07
CA ARG A 151 -3.37 3.78 5.71
C ARG A 151 -3.72 5.19 5.22
N GLY A 152 -4.83 5.76 5.67
CA GLY A 152 -5.24 7.13 5.36
C GLY A 152 -4.28 8.22 5.87
N ILE A 153 -3.25 7.86 6.63
CA ILE A 153 -2.22 8.79 7.11
C ILE A 153 -1.08 8.97 6.08
N GLY A 154 -0.84 8.00 5.20
CA GLY A 154 0.29 8.08 4.28
C GLY A 154 0.14 7.28 2.98
N HIS A 155 -0.82 6.37 2.86
CA HIS A 155 -1.00 5.54 1.68
C HIS A 155 -2.35 5.79 1.01
N PHE A 156 -2.52 6.94 0.39
CA PHE A 156 -3.76 7.37 -0.26
C PHE A 156 -4.30 6.35 -1.28
N SER A 157 -3.44 5.70 -2.06
CA SER A 157 -3.83 4.67 -3.02
C SER A 157 -4.56 3.50 -2.36
N LEU A 158 -4.11 3.08 -1.17
CA LEU A 158 -4.67 1.94 -0.45
C LEU A 158 -6.04 2.23 0.19
N VAL A 159 -6.37 3.50 0.44
CA VAL A 159 -7.69 3.89 0.97
C VAL A 159 -8.79 3.77 -0.10
N ALA A 160 -8.42 3.84 -1.37
CA ALA A 160 -9.34 3.73 -2.49
C ALA A 160 -9.66 2.26 -2.84
N ALA A 161 -10.12 1.47 -1.86
CA ALA A 161 -10.31 0.02 -1.98
C ALA A 161 -11.63 -0.41 -2.65
N ALA A 162 -12.43 0.53 -3.16
CA ALA A 162 -13.69 0.24 -3.83
C ALA A 162 -13.62 -0.83 -4.94
N PRO A 163 -12.55 -0.93 -5.76
CA PRO A 163 -12.46 -1.96 -6.79
C PRO A 163 -12.61 -3.38 -6.26
N LEU A 164 -12.13 -3.68 -5.05
CA LEU A 164 -12.16 -5.02 -4.47
C LEU A 164 -13.59 -5.56 -4.23
N PRO A 165 -14.46 -4.86 -3.47
CA PRO A 165 -15.83 -5.33 -3.29
C PRO A 165 -16.65 -5.33 -4.59
N PHE A 166 -16.42 -4.38 -5.52
CA PHE A 166 -17.07 -4.40 -6.83
C PHE A 166 -16.64 -5.61 -7.65
N PHE A 167 -15.36 -5.95 -7.67
CA PHE A 167 -14.86 -7.13 -8.38
C PHE A 167 -15.48 -8.42 -7.83
N ILE A 168 -15.51 -8.60 -6.50
CA ILE A 168 -16.15 -9.77 -5.88
C ILE A 168 -17.65 -9.81 -6.20
N LEU A 169 -18.32 -8.67 -6.16
CA LEU A 169 -19.76 -8.59 -6.50
C LEU A 169 -20.01 -9.03 -7.95
N LEU A 170 -19.14 -8.63 -8.88
CA LEU A 170 -19.23 -9.07 -10.27
C LEU A 170 -18.98 -10.58 -10.41
N LEU A 171 -18.00 -11.14 -9.71
CA LEU A 171 -17.78 -12.58 -9.67
C LEU A 171 -19.03 -13.33 -9.19
N LEU A 172 -19.59 -12.93 -8.03
CA LEU A 172 -20.75 -13.61 -7.44
C LEU A 172 -22.02 -13.50 -8.29
N ARG A 173 -22.23 -12.38 -9.02
CA ARG A 173 -23.46 -12.16 -9.80
C ARG A 173 -23.46 -12.73 -11.19
N ARG A 174 -22.28 -12.95 -11.79
CA ARG A 174 -22.19 -13.11 -13.25
C ARG A 174 -21.60 -14.44 -13.72
N THR A 175 -21.11 -15.24 -12.80
CA THR A 175 -20.49 -16.54 -13.16
C THR A 175 -21.44 -17.56 -13.75
N ASP A 176 -22.74 -17.49 -13.44
CA ASP A 176 -23.72 -18.46 -13.93
C ASP A 176 -24.07 -18.27 -15.42
N ARG A 177 -23.89 -17.08 -15.97
CA ARG A 177 -24.36 -16.71 -17.33
C ARG A 177 -23.27 -16.58 -18.38
N SER A 178 -21.98 -16.51 -18.03
CA SER A 178 -20.76 -16.43 -18.87
C SER A 178 -20.92 -15.64 -20.19
N ARG A 179 -21.59 -14.48 -20.15
CA ARG A 179 -21.76 -13.62 -21.32
C ARG A 179 -20.51 -12.78 -21.53
N LEU A 180 -20.21 -12.41 -22.77
CA LEU A 180 -19.09 -11.53 -23.13
C LEU A 180 -19.06 -10.26 -22.26
N ARG A 181 -20.19 -9.60 -22.03
CA ARG A 181 -20.34 -8.42 -21.19
C ARG A 181 -19.86 -8.63 -19.74
N ASP A 182 -19.88 -9.87 -19.25
CA ASP A 182 -19.49 -10.18 -17.88
C ASP A 182 -17.95 -10.23 -17.78
N GLY A 183 -17.28 -10.77 -18.80
CA GLY A 183 -15.83 -10.70 -18.95
C GLY A 183 -15.34 -9.25 -19.14
N LEU A 184 -16.06 -8.44 -19.95
CA LEU A 184 -15.77 -7.02 -20.11
C LEU A 184 -15.85 -6.27 -18.77
N ALA A 185 -16.89 -6.50 -17.98
CA ALA A 185 -17.06 -5.87 -16.67
C ALA A 185 -15.98 -6.28 -15.67
N LEU A 186 -15.58 -7.56 -15.65
CA LEU A 186 -14.47 -8.04 -14.81
C LEU A 186 -13.14 -7.41 -15.23
N GLY A 187 -12.85 -7.33 -16.53
CA GLY A 187 -11.67 -6.67 -17.06
C GLY A 187 -11.62 -5.17 -16.69
N ALA A 188 -12.73 -4.47 -16.85
CA ALA A 188 -12.83 -3.07 -16.43
C ALA A 188 -12.60 -2.88 -14.92
N ALA A 189 -13.11 -3.80 -14.08
CA ALA A 189 -12.86 -3.76 -12.64
C ALA A 189 -11.39 -4.02 -12.29
N ILE A 190 -10.69 -4.92 -13.00
CA ILE A 190 -9.25 -5.14 -12.85
C ILE A 190 -8.47 -3.88 -13.27
N CYS A 191 -8.87 -3.22 -14.37
CA CYS A 191 -8.25 -1.97 -14.81
C CYS A 191 -8.46 -0.85 -13.78
N TRP A 192 -9.67 -0.73 -13.24
CA TRP A 192 -9.94 0.21 -12.15
C TRP A 192 -9.04 -0.10 -10.95
N ALA A 193 -8.93 -1.36 -10.54
CA ALA A 193 -8.02 -1.78 -9.48
C ALA A 193 -6.56 -1.40 -9.78
N ALA A 194 -6.06 -1.70 -10.99
CA ALA A 194 -4.68 -1.43 -11.39
C ALA A 194 -4.34 0.07 -11.45
N THR A 195 -5.29 0.90 -11.88
CA THR A 195 -5.13 2.36 -11.97
C THR A 195 -5.36 3.07 -10.65
N THR A 196 -5.94 2.40 -9.67
CA THR A 196 -6.08 2.88 -8.29
C THR A 196 -4.86 2.52 -7.45
N ASP A 197 -4.51 1.24 -7.42
CA ASP A 197 -3.30 0.71 -6.77
C ASP A 197 -2.92 -0.63 -7.43
N PRO A 198 -1.70 -0.81 -7.94
CA PRO A 198 -1.28 -2.06 -8.57
C PRO A 198 -1.44 -3.32 -7.70
N TYR A 199 -1.35 -3.20 -6.38
CA TYR A 199 -1.62 -4.30 -5.45
C TYR A 199 -3.05 -4.84 -5.59
N TYR A 200 -4.03 -3.94 -5.80
CA TYR A 200 -5.43 -4.34 -5.91
C TYR A 200 -5.73 -5.16 -7.17
N ALA A 201 -5.04 -4.89 -8.28
CA ALA A 201 -5.14 -5.75 -9.46
C ALA A 201 -4.61 -7.17 -9.17
N VAL A 202 -3.46 -7.28 -8.48
CA VAL A 202 -2.93 -8.58 -8.03
C VAL A 202 -3.92 -9.28 -7.09
N TYR A 203 -4.53 -8.54 -6.16
CA TYR A 203 -5.52 -9.10 -5.24
C TYR A 203 -6.78 -9.57 -5.96
N CYS A 204 -7.25 -8.86 -6.98
CA CYS A 204 -8.36 -9.33 -7.83
C CYS A 204 -8.05 -10.69 -8.48
N VAL A 205 -6.84 -10.88 -9.00
CA VAL A 205 -6.41 -12.17 -9.55
C VAL A 205 -6.37 -13.25 -8.46
N MET A 206 -5.80 -12.96 -7.29
CA MET A 206 -5.76 -13.92 -6.17
C MET A 206 -7.17 -14.28 -5.68
N ILE A 207 -8.08 -13.31 -5.57
CA ILE A 207 -9.49 -13.53 -5.26
C ILE A 207 -10.16 -14.43 -6.30
N ALA A 208 -9.89 -14.20 -7.59
CA ALA A 208 -10.42 -15.05 -8.67
C ALA A 208 -9.91 -16.49 -8.57
N VAL A 209 -8.64 -16.70 -8.18
CA VAL A 209 -8.08 -18.04 -7.93
C VAL A 209 -8.78 -18.73 -6.76
N VAL A 210 -8.99 -18.03 -5.63
CA VAL A 210 -9.75 -18.58 -4.49
C VAL A 210 -11.18 -18.89 -4.89
N PHE A 211 -11.82 -18.00 -5.65
CA PHE A 211 -13.16 -18.22 -6.17
C PHE A 211 -13.22 -19.47 -7.06
N LEU A 212 -12.30 -19.59 -8.03
CA LEU A 212 -12.19 -20.75 -8.89
C LEU A 212 -12.05 -22.05 -8.06
N ALA A 213 -11.11 -22.07 -7.13
CA ALA A 213 -10.86 -23.23 -6.28
C ALA A 213 -12.10 -23.67 -5.49
N VAL A 214 -12.81 -22.73 -4.85
CA VAL A 214 -13.98 -23.04 -4.02
C VAL A 214 -15.18 -23.55 -4.83
N TYR A 215 -15.36 -23.02 -6.04
CA TYR A 215 -16.55 -23.32 -6.84
C TYR A 215 -16.36 -24.46 -7.86
N THR A 216 -15.10 -24.82 -8.19
CA THR A 216 -14.86 -25.87 -9.19
C THR A 216 -14.22 -27.13 -8.62
N VAL A 217 -13.58 -27.04 -7.44
CA VAL A 217 -12.93 -28.20 -6.82
C VAL A 217 -13.85 -28.83 -5.79
N HIS A 218 -14.19 -30.09 -6.00
CA HIS A 218 -14.97 -30.90 -5.08
C HIS A 218 -14.07 -31.97 -4.44
N ILE A 219 -14.00 -31.97 -3.14
CA ILE A 219 -13.21 -32.91 -2.35
C ILE A 219 -14.19 -33.91 -1.71
N THR A 220 -14.15 -35.16 -2.15
CA THR A 220 -14.91 -36.27 -1.56
C THR A 220 -13.96 -37.14 -0.74
N ARG A 221 -14.30 -37.38 0.52
CA ARG A 221 -13.49 -38.19 1.43
C ARG A 221 -13.93 -39.64 1.33
N ASP A 222 -12.99 -40.53 0.96
CA ASP A 222 -13.20 -41.95 1.09
C ASP A 222 -12.98 -42.38 2.55
N ALA A 223 -13.92 -43.13 3.12
CA ALA A 223 -13.90 -43.50 4.53
C ALA A 223 -12.94 -44.65 4.87
N ALA A 224 -12.05 -45.01 3.93
CA ALA A 224 -11.09 -46.11 4.15
C ALA A 224 -10.19 -45.82 5.37
N ARG A 225 -10.21 -46.72 6.35
CA ARG A 225 -9.33 -46.66 7.54
C ARG A 225 -7.87 -46.82 7.10
N ALA A 226 -7.09 -45.82 7.37
CA ALA A 226 -5.67 -45.83 7.10
C ALA A 226 -4.88 -46.62 8.15
N PRO A 227 -3.75 -47.25 7.76
CA PRO A 227 -2.81 -47.83 8.73
C PRO A 227 -2.34 -46.77 9.71
N GLU A 228 -2.44 -47.03 11.01
CA GLU A 228 -2.08 -46.06 12.08
C GLU A 228 -0.56 -45.91 12.29
N ALA A 229 0.26 -46.78 11.72
CA ALA A 229 1.71 -46.79 11.92
C ALA A 229 2.39 -45.48 11.41
N VAL A 230 2.02 -45.01 10.24
CA VAL A 230 2.65 -43.80 9.65
C VAL A 230 2.28 -42.53 10.40
N PRO A 231 1.01 -42.26 10.76
CA PRO A 231 0.68 -41.10 11.61
C PRO A 231 1.45 -41.12 12.94
N ARG A 232 1.59 -42.27 13.59
CA ARG A 232 2.35 -42.42 14.85
C ARG A 232 3.83 -42.09 14.67
N ALA A 233 4.45 -42.51 13.55
CA ALA A 233 5.84 -42.17 13.24
C ALA A 233 5.99 -40.66 13.05
N ILE A 234 5.05 -39.99 12.36
CA ILE A 234 5.06 -38.52 12.19
C ILE A 234 4.89 -37.84 13.56
N ASP A 235 3.99 -38.32 14.40
CA ASP A 235 3.77 -37.77 15.74
C ASP A 235 5.05 -37.89 16.62
N VAL A 236 5.76 -39.03 16.56
CA VAL A 236 7.07 -39.19 17.22
C VAL A 236 8.12 -38.22 16.69
N LEU A 237 8.21 -38.07 15.36
CA LEU A 237 9.15 -37.10 14.75
C LEU A 237 8.81 -35.66 15.14
N LEU A 238 7.54 -35.29 15.20
CA LEU A 238 7.10 -33.97 15.66
C LEU A 238 7.55 -33.72 17.11
N VAL A 239 7.40 -34.71 17.99
CA VAL A 239 7.87 -34.61 19.40
C VAL A 239 9.39 -34.48 19.46
N CYS A 240 10.14 -35.31 18.72
CA CYS A 240 11.61 -35.27 18.73
C CYS A 240 12.15 -33.94 18.21
N VAL A 241 11.65 -33.47 17.06
CA VAL A 241 12.09 -32.18 16.48
C VAL A 241 11.62 -31.01 17.36
N GLY A 242 10.44 -31.11 17.97
CA GLY A 242 9.94 -30.12 18.94
C GLY A 242 10.82 -30.04 20.18
N ALA A 243 11.17 -31.17 20.78
CA ALA A 243 12.10 -31.22 21.91
C ALA A 243 13.49 -30.67 21.56
N PHE A 244 13.97 -30.95 20.34
CA PHE A 244 15.24 -30.40 19.83
C PHE A 244 15.12 -28.86 19.68
N ALA A 245 14.03 -28.34 19.10
CA ALA A 245 13.83 -26.90 18.99
C ALA A 245 13.77 -26.21 20.36
N VAL A 246 13.09 -26.81 21.34
CA VAL A 246 13.05 -26.31 22.72
C VAL A 246 14.44 -26.35 23.37
N SER A 247 15.23 -27.40 23.13
CA SER A 247 16.61 -27.49 23.65
C SER A 247 17.53 -26.41 23.10
N LEU A 248 17.34 -26.01 21.84
CA LEU A 248 18.06 -24.89 21.24
C LEU A 248 17.67 -23.55 21.87
N LEU A 249 16.40 -23.36 22.20
CA LEU A 249 15.91 -22.15 22.90
C LEU A 249 16.49 -22.00 24.30
N ILE A 250 16.57 -23.12 25.05
CA ILE A 250 17.06 -23.10 26.44
C ILE A 250 18.59 -23.09 26.49
N GLY A 251 19.25 -23.88 25.61
CA GLY A 251 20.70 -24.12 25.64
C GLY A 251 21.53 -23.12 24.82
N HIS A 252 20.91 -22.12 24.18
CA HIS A 252 21.59 -21.14 23.31
C HIS A 252 22.40 -21.76 22.16
N GLY A 253 22.13 -23.00 21.80
CA GLY A 253 22.75 -23.71 20.69
C GLY A 253 23.54 -24.95 21.10
N TRP A 254 23.79 -25.83 20.13
CA TRP A 254 24.54 -27.09 20.30
C TRP A 254 25.69 -27.13 19.33
N GLU A 255 26.87 -27.55 19.81
CA GLU A 255 28.00 -27.94 18.97
C GLU A 255 28.27 -29.45 19.23
N LEU A 256 28.10 -30.25 18.20
CA LEU A 256 28.35 -31.68 18.25
C LEU A 256 29.40 -32.06 17.20
N THR A 257 30.37 -32.88 17.55
CA THR A 257 31.32 -33.46 16.61
C THR A 257 30.86 -34.89 16.31
N VAL A 258 30.35 -35.14 15.11
CA VAL A 258 29.87 -36.43 14.66
C VAL A 258 30.77 -36.89 13.51
N LEU A 259 31.44 -38.03 13.64
CA LEU A 259 32.36 -38.58 12.64
C LEU A 259 33.46 -37.61 12.16
N GLY A 260 33.98 -36.78 13.06
CA GLY A 260 34.98 -35.75 12.73
C GLY A 260 34.46 -34.45 12.11
N MET A 261 33.14 -34.38 11.82
CA MET A 261 32.51 -33.17 11.33
C MET A 261 31.87 -32.40 12.50
N ARG A 262 32.15 -31.07 12.59
CA ARG A 262 31.49 -30.21 13.56
C ARG A 262 30.12 -29.78 13.04
N VAL A 263 29.08 -30.29 13.66
CA VAL A 263 27.67 -29.89 13.42
C VAL A 263 27.32 -28.81 14.43
N ARG A 264 27.01 -27.60 13.92
CA ARG A 264 26.57 -26.47 14.74
C ARG A 264 25.07 -26.25 14.54
N ALA A 265 24.30 -26.24 15.60
CA ALA A 265 22.87 -25.95 15.61
C ALA A 265 22.61 -24.78 16.56
N HIS A 266 22.61 -23.56 16.03
CA HIS A 266 22.36 -22.33 16.79
C HIS A 266 21.06 -21.62 16.38
N GLU A 267 20.50 -22.00 15.23
CA GLU A 267 19.34 -21.32 14.66
C GLU A 267 18.08 -22.21 14.71
N LEU A 268 16.95 -21.61 15.05
CA LEU A 268 15.66 -22.28 15.09
C LEU A 268 15.05 -22.54 13.71
N TYR A 269 15.53 -21.86 12.68
CA TYR A 269 14.93 -21.90 11.34
C TYR A 269 14.76 -23.33 10.79
N THR A 270 15.79 -24.16 10.81
CA THR A 270 15.74 -25.52 10.26
C THR A 270 14.80 -26.44 11.06
N PRO A 271 14.86 -26.51 12.40
CA PRO A 271 13.89 -27.25 13.20
C PRO A 271 12.44 -26.76 12.98
N MET A 272 12.19 -25.47 12.93
CA MET A 272 10.85 -24.94 12.71
C MET A 272 10.32 -25.24 11.31
N LEU A 273 11.16 -25.20 10.28
CA LEU A 273 10.81 -25.65 8.93
C LEU A 273 10.41 -27.12 8.91
N LEU A 274 11.22 -28.00 9.55
CA LEU A 274 10.92 -29.44 9.68
C LEU A 274 9.61 -29.67 10.44
N LEU A 275 9.42 -29.01 11.57
CA LEU A 275 8.16 -29.09 12.33
C LEU A 275 6.97 -28.67 11.48
N THR A 276 7.10 -27.59 10.72
CA THR A 276 6.02 -27.10 9.84
C THR A 276 5.70 -28.13 8.75
N LEU A 277 6.71 -28.69 8.09
CA LEU A 277 6.52 -29.71 7.06
C LEU A 277 5.90 -31.00 7.62
N LEU A 278 6.38 -31.47 8.80
CA LEU A 278 5.82 -32.64 9.47
C LEU A 278 4.37 -32.37 9.92
N ALA A 279 4.08 -31.21 10.47
CA ALA A 279 2.72 -30.81 10.85
C ALA A 279 1.78 -30.76 9.65
N LEU A 280 2.20 -30.16 8.54
CA LEU A 280 1.44 -30.13 7.29
C LEU A 280 1.20 -31.56 6.75
N LEU A 281 2.24 -32.40 6.76
CA LEU A 281 2.11 -33.81 6.36
C LEU A 281 1.14 -34.56 7.26
N ARG A 282 1.21 -34.34 8.57
CA ARG A 282 0.30 -34.94 9.54
C ARG A 282 -1.16 -34.50 9.35
N LEU A 283 -1.37 -33.22 9.11
CA LEU A 283 -2.68 -32.66 8.82
C LEU A 283 -3.23 -33.13 7.46
N ALA A 284 -2.38 -33.31 6.46
CA ALA A 284 -2.76 -33.80 5.15
C ALA A 284 -3.01 -35.32 5.12
N TRP A 285 -2.42 -36.09 6.06
CA TRP A 285 -2.48 -37.54 6.07
C TRP A 285 -3.90 -38.12 6.05
N PRO A 286 -4.88 -37.63 6.79
CA PRO A 286 -6.27 -38.09 6.72
C PRO A 286 -6.94 -37.88 5.37
N TYR A 287 -6.38 -36.99 4.55
CA TYR A 287 -6.92 -36.62 3.24
C TYR A 287 -6.24 -37.33 2.06
N ARG A 288 -5.27 -38.22 2.30
CA ARG A 288 -4.53 -38.92 1.23
C ARG A 288 -5.42 -39.82 0.34
N HIS A 289 -6.56 -40.25 0.85
CA HIS A 289 -7.58 -41.02 0.12
C HIS A 289 -8.77 -40.17 -0.32
N THR A 290 -8.60 -38.86 -0.43
CA THR A 290 -9.63 -37.99 -0.98
C THR A 290 -9.59 -38.02 -2.49
N ALA A 291 -10.75 -38.30 -3.11
CA ALA A 291 -10.91 -38.05 -4.53
C ALA A 291 -11.15 -36.55 -4.75
N VAL A 292 -10.28 -35.96 -5.55
CA VAL A 292 -10.43 -34.57 -6.01
C VAL A 292 -11.05 -34.60 -7.40
N SER A 293 -12.27 -34.11 -7.52
CA SER A 293 -12.94 -33.93 -8.81
C SER A 293 -13.04 -32.44 -9.16
N ILE A 294 -12.84 -32.14 -10.43
CA ILE A 294 -12.91 -30.77 -10.96
C ILE A 294 -14.11 -30.69 -11.90
N ASP A 295 -15.03 -29.76 -11.61
CA ASP A 295 -16.11 -29.44 -12.56
C ASP A 295 -15.52 -28.76 -13.81
N ARG A 296 -15.26 -29.58 -14.83
CA ARG A 296 -14.67 -29.13 -16.11
C ARG A 296 -15.54 -28.09 -16.81
N ALA A 297 -16.86 -28.23 -16.74
CA ALA A 297 -17.78 -27.33 -17.45
C ALA A 297 -17.75 -25.93 -16.80
N GLN A 298 -17.76 -25.87 -15.48
CA GLN A 298 -17.67 -24.61 -14.74
C GLN A 298 -16.27 -24.00 -14.87
N THR A 299 -15.22 -24.82 -14.78
CA THR A 299 -13.83 -24.37 -14.98
C THR A 299 -13.66 -23.71 -16.35
N LEU A 300 -14.10 -24.34 -17.43
CA LEU A 300 -14.01 -23.79 -18.79
C LEU A 300 -14.79 -22.46 -18.93
N ARG A 301 -15.97 -22.36 -18.31
CA ARG A 301 -16.74 -21.12 -18.29
C ARG A 301 -15.97 -19.98 -17.59
N LEU A 302 -15.41 -20.26 -16.41
CA LEU A 302 -14.64 -19.26 -15.65
C LEU A 302 -13.33 -18.88 -16.35
N VAL A 303 -12.66 -19.84 -16.99
CA VAL A 303 -11.46 -19.58 -17.80
C VAL A 303 -11.79 -18.68 -18.99
N ARG A 304 -12.88 -18.92 -19.71
CA ARG A 304 -13.34 -18.03 -20.80
C ARG A 304 -13.60 -16.60 -20.30
N LEU A 305 -14.31 -16.44 -19.17
CA LEU A 305 -14.54 -15.13 -18.58
C LEU A 305 -13.23 -14.46 -18.19
N GLY A 306 -12.32 -15.21 -17.57
CA GLY A 306 -10.98 -14.74 -17.19
C GLY A 306 -10.14 -14.34 -18.41
N SER A 307 -10.21 -15.09 -19.52
CA SER A 307 -9.50 -14.75 -20.76
C SER A 307 -10.02 -13.44 -21.38
N VAL A 308 -11.34 -13.24 -21.41
CA VAL A 308 -11.93 -11.98 -21.87
C VAL A 308 -11.52 -10.83 -20.94
N ALA A 309 -11.60 -11.03 -19.63
CA ALA A 309 -11.19 -10.03 -18.66
C ALA A 309 -9.69 -9.66 -18.80
N ALA A 310 -8.84 -10.66 -19.00
CA ALA A 310 -7.40 -10.44 -19.23
C ALA A 310 -7.15 -9.64 -20.52
N LEU A 311 -7.82 -10.00 -21.63
CA LEU A 311 -7.70 -9.27 -22.91
C LEU A 311 -8.11 -7.79 -22.74
N VAL A 312 -9.26 -7.54 -22.11
CA VAL A 312 -9.75 -6.18 -21.84
C VAL A 312 -8.75 -5.43 -20.98
N SER A 313 -8.21 -6.10 -19.94
CA SER A 313 -7.21 -5.48 -19.07
C SER A 313 -5.93 -5.09 -19.83
N VAL A 314 -5.43 -5.97 -20.71
CA VAL A 314 -4.26 -5.69 -21.54
C VAL A 314 -4.51 -4.51 -22.48
N VAL A 315 -5.69 -4.46 -23.12
CA VAL A 315 -6.04 -3.36 -24.03
C VAL A 315 -6.19 -2.03 -23.27
N MET A 316 -6.94 -2.01 -22.18
CA MET A 316 -7.16 -0.79 -21.41
C MET A 316 -5.91 -0.29 -20.70
N LEU A 317 -5.06 -1.19 -20.21
CA LEU A 317 -3.80 -0.85 -19.55
C LEU A 317 -2.63 -0.71 -20.53
N SER A 318 -2.86 -0.77 -21.85
CA SER A 318 -1.79 -0.71 -22.84
C SER A 318 -0.84 0.48 -22.70
N PRO A 319 -1.28 1.74 -22.33
CA PRO A 319 -0.35 2.83 -22.07
C PRO A 319 0.58 2.56 -20.88
N VAL A 320 0.03 1.97 -19.80
CA VAL A 320 0.81 1.60 -18.60
C VAL A 320 1.79 0.48 -18.93
N LEU A 321 1.32 -0.55 -19.63
CA LEU A 321 2.16 -1.67 -20.07
C LEU A 321 3.29 -1.22 -21.01
N TYR A 322 3.01 -0.26 -21.90
CA TYR A 322 4.02 0.38 -22.75
C TYR A 322 5.10 1.06 -21.90
N ALA A 323 4.71 1.89 -20.93
CA ALA A 323 5.65 2.57 -20.03
C ALA A 323 6.47 1.58 -19.18
N VAL A 324 5.84 0.50 -18.69
CA VAL A 324 6.55 -0.60 -18.00
C VAL A 324 7.53 -1.29 -18.95
N GLY A 325 7.12 -1.57 -20.20
CA GLY A 325 7.98 -2.17 -21.23
C GLY A 325 9.23 -1.34 -21.53
N ILE A 326 9.08 -0.02 -21.69
CA ILE A 326 10.21 0.92 -21.84
C ILE A 326 11.14 0.82 -20.62
N ARG A 327 10.57 0.83 -19.40
CA ARG A 327 11.39 0.76 -18.18
C ARG A 327 12.18 -0.54 -18.09
N ILE A 328 11.56 -1.68 -18.43
CA ILE A 328 12.24 -2.99 -18.45
C ILE A 328 13.40 -2.98 -19.47
N ARG A 329 13.16 -2.44 -20.65
CA ARG A 329 14.18 -2.34 -21.71
C ARG A 329 15.36 -1.45 -21.28
N ASP A 330 15.08 -0.30 -20.66
CA ASP A 330 16.10 0.71 -20.39
C ASP A 330 16.93 0.42 -19.12
N ALA A 331 16.37 -0.27 -18.14
CA ALA A 331 17.00 -0.45 -16.83
C ALA A 331 17.04 -1.91 -16.34
N GLY A 332 16.50 -2.85 -17.13
CA GLY A 332 16.21 -4.18 -16.65
C GLY A 332 15.07 -4.19 -15.61
N PHE A 333 14.54 -5.37 -15.33
CA PHE A 333 13.55 -5.52 -14.25
C PHE A 333 14.32 -5.75 -12.94
N GLU A 334 14.68 -4.64 -12.27
CA GLU A 334 15.23 -4.73 -10.92
C GLU A 334 14.12 -5.11 -9.93
N SER A 335 13.98 -6.40 -9.71
CA SER A 335 13.34 -6.85 -8.49
C SER A 335 14.39 -6.82 -7.38
N SER A 336 14.06 -6.24 -6.23
CA SER A 336 14.86 -6.47 -5.03
C SER A 336 15.13 -7.98 -4.91
N SER A 337 16.40 -8.37 -4.73
CA SER A 337 16.75 -9.76 -4.46
C SER A 337 15.95 -10.20 -3.22
N VAL A 338 14.99 -11.09 -3.42
CA VAL A 338 14.23 -11.66 -2.30
C VAL A 338 15.07 -12.78 -1.74
N LEU A 339 15.98 -12.46 -0.84
CA LEU A 339 16.63 -13.47 -0.04
C LEU A 339 15.59 -14.16 0.84
N TRP A 340 15.71 -15.48 1.00
CA TRP A 340 14.74 -16.30 1.73
C TRP A 340 14.36 -15.73 3.11
N ARG A 341 15.34 -15.22 3.87
CA ARG A 341 15.18 -14.69 5.21
C ARG A 341 14.97 -13.17 5.30
N SER A 342 15.13 -12.43 4.20
CA SER A 342 15.15 -10.96 4.18
C SER A 342 13.87 -10.31 3.64
N SER A 343 12.74 -11.01 3.66
CA SER A 343 11.47 -10.43 3.20
C SER A 343 10.89 -9.46 4.22
N PRO A 344 10.12 -8.46 3.75
CA PRO A 344 9.34 -7.62 4.63
C PRO A 344 8.47 -8.44 5.57
N LEU A 345 8.38 -8.02 6.81
CA LEU A 345 7.53 -8.64 7.80
C LEU A 345 6.08 -8.56 7.36
N GLY A 346 5.31 -9.62 7.63
CA GLY A 346 3.86 -9.59 7.57
C GLY A 346 3.26 -8.93 8.82
N VAL A 347 1.96 -9.06 8.96
CA VAL A 347 1.24 -8.70 10.18
C VAL A 347 1.65 -9.64 11.29
N ASP A 348 1.91 -9.12 12.49
CA ASP A 348 2.05 -9.95 13.68
C ASP A 348 0.69 -10.57 14.04
N LEU A 349 0.66 -11.84 14.43
CA LEU A 349 -0.57 -12.55 14.74
C LEU A 349 -1.42 -11.85 15.82
N VAL A 350 -0.76 -11.26 16.83
CA VAL A 350 -1.43 -10.53 17.91
C VAL A 350 -2.10 -9.26 17.41
N ASN A 351 -1.58 -8.66 16.30
CA ASN A 351 -2.13 -7.42 15.74
C ASN A 351 -3.57 -7.58 15.20
N PHE A 352 -4.01 -8.79 14.88
CA PHE A 352 -5.41 -9.04 14.55
C PHE A 352 -6.35 -8.87 15.76
N LEU A 353 -5.83 -9.05 16.97
CA LEU A 353 -6.56 -9.02 18.23
C LEU A 353 -6.31 -7.72 19.04
N THR A 354 -5.55 -6.77 18.49
CA THR A 354 -5.35 -5.48 19.15
C THR A 354 -6.60 -4.60 19.05
N PRO A 355 -6.87 -3.75 20.06
CA PRO A 355 -7.88 -2.69 19.91
C PRO A 355 -7.46 -1.69 18.82
N ASN A 356 -8.42 -0.86 18.37
CA ASN A 356 -8.16 0.18 17.38
C ASN A 356 -7.13 1.21 17.89
N PRO A 357 -5.90 1.26 17.35
CA PRO A 357 -4.88 2.19 17.82
C PRO A 357 -5.14 3.65 17.43
N ASN A 358 -6.05 3.86 16.46
CA ASN A 358 -6.45 5.21 16.01
C ASN A 358 -7.58 5.78 16.87
N HIS A 359 -8.16 4.99 17.78
CA HIS A 359 -9.19 5.47 18.70
C HIS A 359 -8.62 6.51 19.66
N PRO A 360 -9.33 7.62 19.98
CA PRO A 360 -8.82 8.66 20.88
C PRO A 360 -8.47 8.14 22.26
N LEU A 361 -9.13 7.10 22.75
CA LEU A 361 -8.84 6.44 24.04
C LEU A 361 -7.76 5.35 23.94
N ALA A 362 -7.14 5.13 22.78
CA ALA A 362 -6.11 4.10 22.66
C ALA A 362 -4.88 4.44 23.51
N PRO A 363 -4.36 3.50 24.34
CA PRO A 363 -3.20 3.75 25.17
C PRO A 363 -1.95 4.08 24.34
N ALA A 364 -1.12 5.01 24.83
CA ALA A 364 0.15 5.36 24.20
C ALA A 364 1.08 4.13 24.06
N ALA A 365 1.08 3.23 25.05
CA ALA A 365 1.84 1.99 25.04
C ALA A 365 1.46 1.07 23.86
N LEU A 366 0.16 0.99 23.48
CA LEU A 366 -0.28 0.24 22.31
C LEU A 366 0.29 0.84 21.02
N ARG A 367 0.26 2.17 20.89
CA ARG A 367 0.82 2.84 19.71
C ARG A 367 2.33 2.66 19.63
N ALA A 368 3.03 2.79 20.75
CA ALA A 368 4.48 2.56 20.83
C ALA A 368 4.84 1.10 20.43
N TRP A 369 4.08 0.13 20.92
CA TRP A 369 4.29 -1.28 20.58
C TRP A 369 4.08 -1.56 19.08
N LEU A 370 3.07 -0.93 18.46
CA LEU A 370 2.82 -1.06 17.01
C LEU A 370 3.83 -0.27 16.17
N THR A 371 4.64 0.60 16.77
CA THR A 371 5.62 1.48 16.11
C THR A 371 7.05 1.14 16.53
N PRO A 372 7.54 -0.10 16.35
CA PRO A 372 8.92 -0.45 16.71
C PRO A 372 9.94 0.34 15.87
N THR A 373 9.55 0.77 14.66
CA THR A 373 10.27 1.74 13.82
C THR A 373 9.25 2.68 13.17
N PRO A 374 9.59 3.95 12.85
CA PRO A 374 8.65 4.93 12.30
C PRO A 374 7.85 4.42 11.10
N ASP A 375 8.48 3.67 10.19
CA ASP A 375 7.84 3.17 8.98
C ASP A 375 6.96 1.94 9.21
N ARG A 376 7.03 1.30 10.37
CA ARG A 376 6.30 0.05 10.63
C ARG A 376 4.88 0.24 11.12
N TYR A 377 4.54 1.37 11.75
CA TYR A 377 3.18 1.60 12.24
C TYR A 377 2.12 1.36 11.18
N LEU A 378 2.33 1.92 9.99
CA LEU A 378 1.41 1.78 8.87
C LEU A 378 1.20 0.31 8.46
N GLU A 379 2.23 -0.51 8.50
CA GLU A 379 2.15 -1.91 8.05
C GLU A 379 1.73 -2.90 9.16
N ASN A 380 1.85 -2.51 10.44
CA ASN A 380 1.53 -3.39 11.56
C ASN A 380 0.05 -3.39 11.95
N VAL A 381 -0.71 -2.33 11.67
CA VAL A 381 -2.12 -2.24 12.09
C VAL A 381 -3.00 -3.13 11.21
N ALA A 382 -3.63 -4.13 11.83
CA ALA A 382 -4.54 -5.07 11.16
C ALA A 382 -5.70 -5.56 12.05
N SER A 383 -6.03 -4.81 13.10
CA SER A 383 -7.11 -5.15 14.04
C SER A 383 -8.43 -5.49 13.33
N LEU A 384 -9.00 -6.66 13.66
CA LEU A 384 -10.26 -7.16 13.08
C LEU A 384 -11.52 -6.62 13.77
N THR A 385 -11.37 -5.78 14.78
CA THR A 385 -12.40 -5.24 15.68
C THR A 385 -13.09 -6.30 16.57
N PHE A 386 -13.20 -5.99 17.85
CA PHE A 386 -13.82 -6.92 18.82
C PHE A 386 -15.31 -7.09 18.58
N VAL A 387 -16.01 -6.01 18.15
CA VAL A 387 -17.44 -6.07 17.87
C VAL A 387 -17.74 -6.98 16.69
N ALA A 388 -16.93 -6.92 15.62
CA ALA A 388 -17.12 -7.82 14.47
C ALA A 388 -16.83 -9.27 14.85
N MET A 389 -15.71 -9.53 15.51
CA MET A 389 -15.35 -10.87 15.97
C MET A 389 -16.39 -11.44 16.93
N GLY A 390 -16.80 -10.67 17.95
CA GLY A 390 -17.81 -11.08 18.91
C GLY A 390 -19.17 -11.40 18.25
N THR A 391 -19.59 -10.59 17.27
CA THR A 391 -20.84 -10.84 16.51
C THR A 391 -20.76 -12.12 15.70
N ILE A 392 -19.64 -12.37 15.01
CA ILE A 392 -19.41 -13.60 14.24
C ILE A 392 -19.40 -14.82 15.16
N ILE A 393 -18.67 -14.77 16.27
CA ILE A 393 -18.58 -15.85 17.25
C ILE A 393 -19.97 -16.14 17.84
N ALA A 394 -20.71 -15.11 18.27
CA ALA A 394 -22.05 -15.27 18.82
C ALA A 394 -23.02 -15.91 17.81
N ALA A 395 -22.96 -15.52 16.53
CA ALA A 395 -23.75 -16.15 15.48
C ALA A 395 -23.38 -17.63 15.30
N MET A 396 -22.09 -17.96 15.29
CA MET A 396 -21.62 -19.37 15.16
C MET A 396 -22.08 -20.21 16.34
N TRP A 397 -22.03 -19.71 17.55
CA TRP A 397 -22.55 -20.41 18.77
C TRP A 397 -24.06 -20.65 18.70
N THR A 398 -24.80 -19.77 18.01
CA THR A 398 -26.24 -19.95 17.79
C THR A 398 -26.60 -20.84 16.60
N GLY A 399 -25.61 -21.48 15.98
CA GLY A 399 -25.78 -22.44 14.89
C GLY A 399 -25.60 -21.87 13.48
N TRP A 400 -25.21 -20.60 13.33
CA TRP A 400 -24.89 -20.04 12.02
C TRP A 400 -23.66 -20.69 11.42
N ARG A 401 -23.71 -20.96 10.13
CA ARG A 401 -22.58 -21.51 9.38
C ARG A 401 -22.22 -20.57 8.22
N PRO A 402 -21.03 -19.96 8.24
CA PRO A 402 -20.59 -19.09 7.16
C PRO A 402 -20.37 -19.89 5.87
N SER A 403 -20.52 -19.24 4.71
CA SER A 403 -20.29 -19.89 3.43
C SER A 403 -18.80 -20.25 3.23
N ARG A 404 -18.55 -21.35 2.50
CA ARG A 404 -17.19 -21.85 2.23
C ARG A 404 -16.30 -20.79 1.54
N PHE A 405 -16.87 -19.97 0.68
CA PHE A 405 -16.14 -18.93 -0.02
C PHE A 405 -15.58 -17.88 0.96
N TRP A 406 -16.43 -17.37 1.89
CA TRP A 406 -15.98 -16.36 2.84
C TRP A 406 -14.99 -16.93 3.86
N ILE A 407 -15.14 -18.20 4.26
CA ILE A 407 -14.14 -18.89 5.10
C ILE A 407 -12.80 -18.97 4.33
N ALA A 408 -12.83 -19.44 3.08
CA ALA A 408 -11.63 -19.57 2.25
C ALA A 408 -10.93 -18.20 2.05
N MET A 409 -11.69 -17.13 1.80
CA MET A 409 -11.17 -15.77 1.71
C MET A 409 -10.48 -15.35 3.01
N THR A 410 -11.17 -15.51 4.15
CA THR A 410 -10.63 -15.13 5.47
C THR A 410 -9.34 -15.90 5.79
N VAL A 411 -9.34 -17.22 5.61
CA VAL A 411 -8.17 -18.06 5.91
C VAL A 411 -7.01 -17.76 4.94
N THR A 412 -7.27 -17.72 3.64
CA THR A 412 -6.21 -17.51 2.64
C THR A 412 -5.54 -16.15 2.84
N PHE A 413 -6.30 -15.07 2.88
CA PHE A 413 -5.74 -13.73 2.98
C PHE A 413 -5.23 -13.42 4.39
N GLY A 414 -5.82 -14.02 5.43
CA GLY A 414 -5.29 -13.99 6.78
C GLY A 414 -3.90 -14.61 6.86
N LEU A 415 -3.75 -15.85 6.41
CA LEU A 415 -2.45 -16.54 6.42
C LEU A 415 -1.40 -15.87 5.53
N LEU A 416 -1.77 -15.40 4.34
CA LEU A 416 -0.85 -14.70 3.44
C LEU A 416 -0.39 -13.36 4.01
N SER A 417 -1.24 -12.65 4.76
CA SER A 417 -0.88 -11.37 5.38
C SER A 417 0.11 -11.50 6.53
N LEU A 418 0.25 -12.68 7.14
CA LEU A 418 1.25 -12.96 8.19
C LEU A 418 2.70 -12.94 7.65
N GLY A 419 2.87 -12.92 6.32
CA GLY A 419 4.17 -12.82 5.70
C GLY A 419 4.91 -14.16 5.55
N PRO A 420 6.23 -14.10 5.28
CA PRO A 420 7.03 -15.30 5.02
C PRO A 420 7.32 -16.12 6.29
N PHE A 421 7.34 -15.47 7.44
CA PHE A 421 7.49 -16.11 8.75
C PHE A 421 6.47 -15.55 9.71
N LEU A 422 5.91 -16.43 10.54
CA LEU A 422 4.95 -16.06 11.58
C LEU A 422 5.65 -15.26 12.68
N HIS A 423 5.11 -14.09 12.99
CA HIS A 423 5.50 -13.29 14.15
C HIS A 423 4.38 -13.32 15.19
N VAL A 424 4.77 -13.43 16.45
CA VAL A 424 3.85 -13.42 17.60
C VAL A 424 4.43 -12.49 18.67
N ALA A 425 3.70 -11.44 19.01
CA ALA A 425 4.11 -10.42 19.98
C ALA A 425 5.51 -9.83 19.72
N GLY A 426 5.84 -9.57 18.45
CA GLY A 426 7.12 -9.03 18.01
C GLY A 426 8.24 -10.08 17.84
N LEU A 427 8.03 -11.31 18.28
CA LEU A 427 9.01 -12.40 18.14
C LEU A 427 8.85 -13.12 16.80
N ASN A 428 9.95 -13.30 16.07
CA ASN A 428 9.99 -14.17 14.91
C ASN A 428 10.03 -15.63 15.39
N THR A 429 9.01 -16.42 15.02
CA THR A 429 8.93 -17.84 15.39
C THR A 429 9.69 -18.76 14.46
N ASP A 430 10.25 -18.23 13.35
CA ASP A 430 10.83 -18.98 12.24
C ASP A 430 9.89 -20.03 11.60
N ILE A 431 8.60 -20.01 11.93
CA ILE A 431 7.57 -20.84 11.29
C ILE A 431 7.28 -20.23 9.90
N PRO A 432 7.56 -20.95 8.80
CA PRO A 432 7.32 -20.43 7.46
C PRO A 432 5.82 -20.35 7.16
N GLY A 433 5.38 -19.18 6.75
CA GLY A 433 4.01 -18.94 6.26
C GLY A 433 3.86 -19.20 4.77
N PRO A 434 2.63 -19.30 4.24
CA PRO A 434 2.37 -19.55 2.81
C PRO A 434 2.98 -18.47 1.90
N TRP A 435 3.13 -17.25 2.36
CA TRP A 435 3.78 -16.16 1.61
C TRP A 435 5.23 -16.50 1.23
N ALA A 436 5.92 -17.32 2.02
CA ALA A 436 7.28 -17.76 1.73
C ALA A 436 7.39 -18.45 0.35
N LEU A 437 6.34 -19.13 -0.10
CA LEU A 437 6.26 -19.78 -1.41
C LEU A 437 5.60 -18.89 -2.47
N VAL A 438 4.46 -18.30 -2.13
CA VAL A 438 3.61 -17.55 -3.07
C VAL A 438 4.33 -16.32 -3.62
N ARG A 439 5.26 -15.72 -2.88
CA ARG A 439 6.06 -14.57 -3.32
C ARG A 439 6.94 -14.83 -4.56
N TYR A 440 7.20 -16.08 -4.91
CA TYR A 440 7.96 -16.43 -6.12
C TYR A 440 7.08 -16.50 -7.37
N LEU A 441 5.75 -16.49 -7.23
CA LEU A 441 4.85 -16.51 -8.36
C LEU A 441 4.94 -15.19 -9.15
N PRO A 442 4.96 -15.25 -10.49
CA PRO A 442 4.84 -14.07 -11.33
C PRO A 442 3.61 -13.23 -10.89
N LEU A 443 3.67 -11.93 -11.01
CA LEU A 443 2.66 -10.95 -10.56
C LEU A 443 2.57 -10.81 -9.03
N VAL A 444 2.41 -11.90 -8.25
CA VAL A 444 2.35 -11.84 -6.78
C VAL A 444 3.63 -11.27 -6.19
N ARG A 445 4.77 -11.58 -6.78
CA ARG A 445 6.08 -11.00 -6.46
C ARG A 445 6.11 -9.46 -6.48
N LEU A 446 5.25 -8.82 -7.27
CA LEU A 446 5.13 -7.36 -7.33
C LEU A 446 4.49 -6.80 -6.06
N ALA A 447 3.62 -7.56 -5.40
CA ALA A 447 2.97 -7.21 -4.14
C ALA A 447 3.90 -7.53 -2.95
N ARG A 448 5.03 -6.85 -2.87
CA ARG A 448 6.15 -7.15 -1.95
C ARG A 448 5.85 -6.99 -0.45
N THR A 449 4.74 -6.35 -0.09
CA THR A 449 4.36 -6.11 1.32
C THR A 449 3.17 -6.98 1.69
N PRO A 450 3.39 -8.17 2.29
CA PRO A 450 2.32 -9.13 2.60
C PRO A 450 1.29 -8.58 3.58
N ALA A 451 1.67 -7.72 4.54
CA ALA A 451 0.76 -7.10 5.49
C ALA A 451 -0.42 -6.36 4.80
N ARG A 452 -0.24 -5.89 3.56
CA ARG A 452 -1.31 -5.21 2.80
C ARG A 452 -2.43 -6.15 2.34
N LEU A 453 -2.20 -7.47 2.32
CA LEU A 453 -3.25 -8.46 2.05
C LEU A 453 -4.34 -8.49 3.13
N ALA A 454 -4.06 -7.95 4.32
CA ALA A 454 -5.05 -7.80 5.39
C ALA A 454 -6.28 -6.96 4.98
N ILE A 455 -6.20 -6.13 3.92
CA ILE A 455 -7.37 -5.42 3.37
C ILE A 455 -8.44 -6.40 2.85
N VAL A 456 -8.02 -7.47 2.18
CA VAL A 456 -8.95 -8.48 1.65
C VAL A 456 -9.52 -9.33 2.78
N LEU A 457 -8.71 -9.63 3.80
CA LEU A 457 -9.18 -10.23 5.04
C LEU A 457 -10.25 -9.36 5.70
N MET A 458 -10.00 -8.05 5.86
CA MET A 458 -10.96 -7.10 6.44
C MET A 458 -12.27 -7.04 5.65
N LEU A 459 -12.22 -7.06 4.33
CA LEU A 459 -13.42 -7.11 3.49
C LEU A 459 -14.21 -8.40 3.72
N ALA A 460 -13.53 -9.56 3.79
CA ALA A 460 -14.19 -10.83 4.07
C ALA A 460 -14.83 -10.86 5.46
N VAL A 461 -14.12 -10.38 6.48
CA VAL A 461 -14.63 -10.27 7.86
C VAL A 461 -15.82 -9.30 7.92
N SER A 462 -15.79 -8.19 7.20
CA SER A 462 -16.89 -7.22 7.16
C SER A 462 -18.18 -7.83 6.56
N VAL A 463 -18.04 -8.64 5.51
CA VAL A 463 -19.20 -9.36 4.92
C VAL A 463 -19.70 -10.46 5.85
N LEU A 464 -18.79 -11.22 6.48
CA LEU A 464 -19.15 -12.24 7.49
C LEU A 464 -19.87 -11.59 8.67
N PHE A 465 -19.40 -10.43 9.16
CA PHE A 465 -20.06 -9.67 10.21
C PHE A 465 -21.49 -9.29 9.84
N ALA A 466 -21.73 -8.75 8.65
CA ALA A 466 -23.08 -8.39 8.21
C ALA A 466 -24.00 -9.62 8.10
N ALA A 467 -23.47 -10.74 7.60
CA ALA A 467 -24.22 -11.99 7.49
C ALA A 467 -24.54 -12.60 8.88
N ALA A 468 -23.57 -12.55 9.80
CA ALA A 468 -23.75 -12.98 11.18
C ALA A 468 -24.79 -12.12 11.93
N LEU A 469 -24.70 -10.79 11.76
CA LEU A 469 -25.66 -9.86 12.37
C LEU A 469 -27.07 -10.06 11.82
N SER A 470 -27.20 -10.32 10.51
CA SER A 470 -28.48 -10.66 9.87
C SER A 470 -29.06 -11.93 10.49
N TRP A 471 -28.24 -12.97 10.65
CA TRP A 471 -28.65 -14.23 11.30
C TRP A 471 -29.13 -14.02 12.73
N LEU A 472 -28.37 -13.26 13.55
CA LEU A 472 -28.75 -12.97 14.93
C LEU A 472 -30.08 -12.20 15.01
N GLY A 473 -30.26 -11.24 14.11
CA GLY A 473 -31.53 -10.48 13.99
C GLY A 473 -32.72 -11.34 13.61
N ASP A 474 -32.53 -12.33 12.74
CA ASP A 474 -33.57 -13.28 12.31
C ASP A 474 -33.82 -14.37 13.38
N ARG A 475 -32.79 -14.74 14.15
CA ARG A 475 -32.91 -15.72 15.27
C ARG A 475 -33.72 -15.18 16.44
N TRP A 476 -33.64 -13.84 16.68
CA TRP A 476 -34.38 -13.17 17.75
C TRP A 476 -35.17 -11.96 17.23
N PRO A 477 -36.27 -12.17 16.48
CA PRO A 477 -37.01 -11.10 15.80
C PRO A 477 -37.52 -10.02 16.77
N GLN A 478 -37.94 -10.42 17.96
CA GLN A 478 -38.44 -9.50 19.00
C GLN A 478 -37.35 -8.58 19.54
N ARG A 479 -36.09 -9.04 19.58
CA ARG A 479 -34.92 -8.30 20.07
C ARG A 479 -34.09 -7.68 18.95
N ARG A 480 -34.50 -7.87 17.68
CA ARG A 480 -33.73 -7.44 16.51
C ARG A 480 -33.31 -5.98 16.60
N ARG A 481 -34.24 -5.08 16.91
CA ARG A 481 -33.93 -3.64 17.01
C ARG A 481 -32.88 -3.35 18.08
N ALA A 482 -33.02 -3.96 19.25
CA ALA A 482 -32.04 -3.82 20.33
C ALA A 482 -30.66 -4.35 19.94
N ILE A 483 -30.59 -5.55 19.34
CA ILE A 483 -29.31 -6.14 18.85
C ILE A 483 -28.65 -5.19 17.84
N LEU A 484 -29.38 -4.73 16.82
CA LEU A 484 -28.88 -3.82 15.81
C LEU A 484 -28.41 -2.49 16.42
N SER A 485 -29.17 -1.90 17.34
CA SER A 485 -28.77 -0.65 18.00
C SER A 485 -27.51 -0.81 18.84
N VAL A 486 -27.44 -1.85 19.68
CA VAL A 486 -26.26 -2.10 20.52
C VAL A 486 -25.02 -2.36 19.68
N VAL A 487 -25.11 -3.27 18.68
CA VAL A 487 -23.98 -3.58 17.82
C VAL A 487 -23.54 -2.34 17.01
N THR A 488 -24.50 -1.51 16.54
CA THR A 488 -24.16 -0.28 15.83
C THR A 488 -23.43 0.71 16.72
N LEU A 489 -23.91 0.97 17.94
CA LEU A 489 -23.28 1.91 18.87
C LEU A 489 -21.88 1.44 19.25
N LEU A 490 -21.72 0.15 19.58
CA LEU A 490 -20.42 -0.42 19.92
C LEU A 490 -19.47 -0.39 18.73
N LEU A 491 -19.93 -0.71 17.51
CA LEU A 491 -19.11 -0.70 16.32
C LEU A 491 -18.64 0.72 15.97
N LEU A 492 -19.55 1.69 15.94
CA LEU A 492 -19.19 3.08 15.62
C LEU A 492 -18.28 3.68 16.69
N PHE A 493 -18.48 3.32 17.96
CA PHE A 493 -17.54 3.67 19.03
C PHE A 493 -16.17 3.06 18.79
N GLU A 494 -16.07 1.74 18.55
CA GLU A 494 -14.78 1.06 18.34
C GLU A 494 -14.03 1.59 17.10
N LEU A 495 -14.77 1.98 16.06
CA LEU A 495 -14.19 2.50 14.82
C LEU A 495 -13.78 3.98 14.91
N LEU A 496 -14.22 4.75 15.91
CA LEU A 496 -14.04 6.20 15.99
C LEU A 496 -12.55 6.60 15.92
N PRO A 497 -12.12 7.29 14.86
CA PRO A 497 -10.71 7.69 14.70
C PRO A 497 -10.47 9.19 14.94
N ALA A 498 -11.52 9.95 15.23
CA ALA A 498 -11.45 11.40 15.40
C ALA A 498 -11.08 11.78 16.85
N PRO A 499 -10.33 12.85 17.05
CA PRO A 499 -9.79 13.75 16.03
C PRO A 499 -8.58 13.16 15.28
N ARG A 500 -8.52 13.43 13.96
CA ARG A 500 -7.43 12.97 13.10
C ARG A 500 -6.24 13.94 13.17
N PRO A 501 -4.99 13.44 13.16
CA PRO A 501 -3.83 14.31 13.03
C PRO A 501 -3.80 14.93 11.62
N LEU A 502 -3.64 16.24 11.57
CA LEU A 502 -3.49 17.02 10.34
C LEU A 502 -2.19 17.81 10.41
N TYR A 503 -1.61 18.11 9.25
CA TYR A 503 -0.52 19.04 9.13
C TYR A 503 -0.86 20.18 8.17
N SER A 504 -0.27 21.34 8.39
CA SER A 504 -0.47 22.51 7.53
C SER A 504 0.11 22.26 6.14
N ALA A 505 -0.72 22.50 5.12
CA ALA A 505 -0.32 22.48 3.71
C ALA A 505 0.24 23.85 3.26
N THR A 506 0.67 24.69 4.18
CA THR A 506 1.26 26.00 3.86
C THR A 506 2.56 25.81 3.12
N ILE A 507 2.69 26.53 2.01
CA ILE A 507 3.89 26.60 1.19
C ILE A 507 4.52 27.98 1.40
N PRO A 508 5.84 28.09 1.63
CA PRO A 508 6.51 29.37 1.81
C PRO A 508 6.25 30.34 0.65
N GLN A 509 6.03 31.62 0.99
CA GLN A 509 5.60 32.62 0.03
C GLN A 509 6.62 32.86 -1.09
N PHE A 510 7.92 32.69 -0.81
CA PHE A 510 8.95 32.87 -1.84
C PHE A 510 8.83 31.88 -3.02
N TYR A 511 8.15 30.74 -2.88
CA TYR A 511 7.87 29.83 -4.02
C TYR A 511 6.98 30.49 -5.07
N ALA A 512 6.11 31.42 -4.69
CA ALA A 512 5.36 32.24 -5.66
C ALA A 512 6.27 33.16 -6.49
N ARG A 513 7.38 33.63 -5.89
CA ARG A 513 8.42 34.39 -6.58
C ARG A 513 9.15 33.53 -7.63
N ILE A 514 9.45 32.27 -7.29
CA ILE A 514 10.02 31.31 -8.25
C ILE A 514 9.03 31.05 -9.40
N ALA A 515 7.74 30.93 -9.10
CA ALA A 515 6.69 30.74 -10.09
C ALA A 515 6.59 31.89 -11.07
N ALA A 516 6.70 33.14 -10.59
CA ALA A 516 6.61 34.35 -11.39
C ALA A 516 7.84 34.59 -12.31
N ALA A 517 8.96 33.88 -12.07
CA ALA A 517 10.16 34.05 -12.88
C ALA A 517 9.97 33.47 -14.28
N ALA A 518 10.33 34.25 -15.31
CA ALA A 518 10.25 33.85 -16.71
C ALA A 518 11.27 32.74 -17.06
N GLY A 519 10.98 31.98 -18.13
CA GLY A 519 11.87 30.97 -18.70
C GLY A 519 11.85 29.62 -17.99
N ASP A 520 12.68 28.68 -18.49
CA ASP A 520 12.72 27.25 -18.07
C ASP A 520 13.78 26.96 -17.02
N ALA A 521 14.01 27.93 -16.11
CA ALA A 521 14.94 27.76 -15.01
C ALA A 521 14.59 26.57 -14.14
N ARG A 522 15.62 25.81 -13.72
CA ARG A 522 15.47 24.68 -12.80
C ARG A 522 15.69 25.09 -11.36
N VAL A 523 15.06 24.36 -10.45
CA VAL A 523 15.24 24.53 -9.00
C VAL A 523 16.10 23.38 -8.47
N LEU A 524 17.15 23.75 -7.73
CA LEU A 524 17.97 22.83 -6.95
C LEU A 524 17.59 22.99 -5.48
N GLU A 525 17.04 21.94 -4.88
CA GLU A 525 16.78 21.91 -3.44
C GLU A 525 17.88 21.15 -2.70
N LEU A 526 18.38 21.70 -1.63
CA LEU A 526 19.44 21.15 -0.80
C LEU A 526 18.92 20.88 0.61
N PRO A 527 19.16 19.69 1.14
CA PRO A 527 19.94 18.55 0.59
C PRO A 527 19.31 17.95 -0.66
N VAL A 528 20.16 17.69 -1.68
CA VAL A 528 19.73 17.05 -2.94
C VAL A 528 19.84 15.53 -2.86
N GLY A 529 19.09 14.85 -3.71
CA GLY A 529 19.22 13.41 -3.86
C GLY A 529 18.16 12.78 -4.74
N VAL A 530 18.21 11.45 -4.73
CA VAL A 530 17.25 10.55 -5.35
C VAL A 530 16.59 9.77 -4.23
N ARG A 531 15.36 10.10 -3.89
CA ARG A 531 14.59 9.33 -2.91
C ARG A 531 13.90 8.17 -3.61
N ASP A 532 14.08 6.97 -3.06
CA ASP A 532 13.47 5.72 -3.49
C ASP A 532 12.67 5.13 -2.33
N GLY A 533 11.62 4.39 -2.60
CA GLY A 533 10.84 3.70 -1.57
C GLY A 533 11.58 2.58 -0.83
N THR A 534 12.81 2.22 -1.22
CA THR A 534 13.62 1.17 -0.60
C THR A 534 15.05 1.57 -0.32
N SER A 535 15.66 2.38 -1.19
CA SER A 535 17.04 2.83 -1.06
C SER A 535 17.15 4.26 -1.61
N SER A 536 17.49 5.20 -0.75
CA SER A 536 17.70 6.60 -1.15
C SER A 536 19.18 6.88 -1.32
N VAL A 537 19.49 7.84 -2.20
CA VAL A 537 20.83 8.38 -2.43
C VAL A 537 20.76 9.89 -2.21
N GLY A 538 21.61 10.44 -1.35
CA GLY A 538 21.47 11.80 -0.86
C GLY A 538 20.37 11.92 0.20
N ASN A 539 19.81 13.10 0.38
CA ASN A 539 18.82 13.39 1.43
C ASN A 539 17.65 14.24 0.92
N PHE A 540 17.07 13.86 -0.25
CA PHE A 540 15.93 14.58 -0.84
C PHE A 540 14.66 14.39 -0.01
N THR A 541 13.88 15.46 0.18
CA THR A 541 12.56 15.40 0.82
C THR A 541 11.42 15.36 -0.21
N ALA A 542 10.43 14.51 0.02
CA ALA A 542 9.21 14.49 -0.81
C ALA A 542 8.41 15.80 -0.72
N ARG A 543 8.62 16.60 0.33
CA ARG A 543 8.01 17.92 0.52
C ARG A 543 8.37 18.90 -0.60
N SER A 544 9.58 18.80 -1.17
CA SER A 544 10.00 19.61 -2.33
C SER A 544 9.11 19.40 -3.56
N GLN A 545 8.64 18.16 -3.81
CA GLN A 545 7.68 17.90 -4.90
C GLN A 545 6.31 18.52 -4.59
N PHE A 546 5.88 18.52 -3.35
CA PHE A 546 4.67 19.24 -2.98
C PHE A 546 4.82 20.75 -3.24
N PHE A 547 5.94 21.37 -2.89
CA PHE A 547 6.19 22.78 -3.15
C PHE A 547 6.28 23.09 -4.65
N GLN A 548 6.77 22.14 -5.45
CA GLN A 548 6.80 22.27 -6.92
C GLN A 548 5.41 22.54 -7.52
N THR A 549 4.34 22.06 -6.91
CA THR A 549 2.97 22.30 -7.40
C THR A 549 2.59 23.78 -7.47
N VAL A 550 3.29 24.66 -6.72
CA VAL A 550 3.11 26.11 -6.77
C VAL A 550 4.01 26.76 -7.80
N HIS A 551 5.30 26.43 -7.82
CA HIS A 551 6.23 27.13 -8.70
C HIS A 551 6.34 26.53 -10.12
N GLY A 552 5.95 25.28 -10.34
CA GLY A 552 5.91 24.64 -11.65
C GLY A 552 7.26 24.44 -12.35
N LYS A 553 8.38 24.86 -11.75
CA LYS A 553 9.72 24.73 -12.34
C LYS A 553 10.29 23.32 -12.12
N PRO A 554 11.03 22.75 -13.08
CA PRO A 554 11.61 21.41 -12.95
C PRO A 554 12.62 21.31 -11.80
N LEU A 555 12.53 20.24 -11.01
CA LEU A 555 13.47 19.92 -9.93
C LEU A 555 14.64 19.08 -10.43
N ILE A 556 15.83 19.32 -9.88
CA ILE A 556 17.04 18.52 -10.18
C ILE A 556 17.00 17.18 -9.43
N GLY A 557 16.62 17.17 -8.17
CA GLY A 557 16.35 15.96 -7.40
C GLY A 557 14.94 15.40 -7.63
N GLY A 558 14.56 14.39 -6.82
CA GLY A 558 13.20 13.86 -6.88
C GLY A 558 12.99 12.59 -6.08
N TYR A 559 11.71 12.22 -5.92
CA TYR A 559 11.25 10.98 -5.33
C TYR A 559 10.43 10.16 -6.32
N LEU A 560 10.74 8.87 -6.43
CA LEU A 560 9.91 7.84 -7.05
C LEU A 560 9.90 6.62 -6.16
N SER A 561 8.79 5.89 -6.09
CA SER A 561 8.69 4.65 -5.31
C SER A 561 9.68 3.56 -5.75
N ARG A 562 10.17 3.64 -6.98
CA ARG A 562 11.21 2.75 -7.53
C ARG A 562 12.07 3.53 -8.51
N VAL A 563 13.34 3.72 -8.16
CA VAL A 563 14.36 4.34 -9.02
C VAL A 563 15.29 3.24 -9.56
N SER A 564 15.67 3.34 -10.84
CA SER A 564 16.63 2.40 -11.42
C SER A 564 18.06 2.73 -11.01
N ARG A 565 18.92 1.72 -10.85
CA ARG A 565 20.37 1.91 -10.60
C ARG A 565 21.01 2.75 -11.71
N ARG A 566 20.56 2.55 -12.94
CA ARG A 566 21.04 3.33 -14.08
C ARG A 566 20.79 4.83 -13.87
N ARG A 567 19.60 5.23 -13.38
CA ARG A 567 19.33 6.65 -13.10
C ARG A 567 20.22 7.19 -12.00
N VAL A 568 20.44 6.45 -10.94
CA VAL A 568 21.37 6.83 -9.87
C VAL A 568 22.78 7.01 -10.44
N SER A 569 23.24 6.09 -11.30
CA SER A 569 24.53 6.19 -11.96
C SER A 569 24.62 7.40 -12.90
N GLU A 570 23.55 7.69 -13.67
CA GLU A 570 23.48 8.89 -14.54
C GLU A 570 23.58 10.20 -13.73
N ILE A 571 22.94 10.28 -12.59
CA ILE A 571 22.99 11.44 -11.71
C ILE A 571 24.37 11.59 -11.06
N ARG A 572 24.93 10.49 -10.55
CA ARG A 572 26.28 10.49 -9.95
C ARG A 572 27.40 10.69 -10.98
N SER A 573 27.16 10.45 -12.27
CA SER A 573 28.13 10.78 -13.32
C SER A 573 28.35 12.29 -13.54
N LEU A 574 27.44 13.11 -13.04
CA LEU A 574 27.57 14.56 -13.04
C LEU A 574 28.37 15.00 -11.81
N ALA A 575 29.65 15.31 -11.97
CA ALA A 575 30.61 15.51 -10.89
C ALA A 575 30.14 16.48 -9.79
N MET A 576 29.47 17.58 -10.16
CA MET A 576 28.90 18.54 -9.20
C MET A 576 27.73 17.93 -8.42
N LEU A 577 26.82 17.22 -9.09
CA LEU A 577 25.70 16.56 -8.40
C LEU A 577 26.18 15.44 -7.49
N ASP A 578 27.18 14.65 -7.90
CA ASP A 578 27.76 13.63 -7.06
C ASP A 578 28.38 14.22 -5.77
N ALA A 579 29.07 15.36 -5.91
CA ALA A 579 29.60 16.08 -4.76
C ALA A 579 28.49 16.59 -3.81
N LEU A 580 27.46 17.23 -4.36
CA LEU A 580 26.31 17.71 -3.57
C LEU A 580 25.57 16.55 -2.91
N ILE A 581 25.40 15.42 -3.58
CA ILE A 581 24.79 14.20 -3.01
C ILE A 581 25.65 13.65 -1.89
N THR A 582 26.98 13.52 -2.10
CA THR A 582 27.92 13.04 -1.08
C THR A 582 27.85 13.89 0.19
N LEU A 583 27.84 15.22 0.04
CA LEU A 583 27.69 16.14 1.16
C LEU A 583 26.29 16.09 1.80
N SER A 584 25.24 15.82 1.00
CA SER A 584 23.88 15.62 1.50
C SER A 584 23.72 14.33 2.32
N GLU A 585 24.58 13.34 2.08
CA GLU A 585 24.70 12.10 2.85
C GLU A 585 25.59 12.25 4.11
N GLY A 586 26.16 13.45 4.33
CA GLY A 586 27.12 13.69 5.43
C GLY A 586 28.53 13.24 5.14
N GLY A 587 28.83 12.85 3.90
CA GLY A 587 30.17 12.49 3.45
C GLY A 587 31.12 13.68 3.32
N ALA A 588 32.39 13.41 2.99
CA ALA A 588 33.42 14.40 2.78
C ALA A 588 33.91 14.36 1.33
N LEU A 589 34.33 15.50 0.82
CA LEU A 589 35.02 15.62 -0.47
C LEU A 589 36.52 15.68 -0.27
N ASP A 590 37.25 15.12 -1.23
CA ASP A 590 38.67 15.33 -1.34
C ASP A 590 38.98 16.81 -1.62
N PRO A 591 39.98 17.43 -0.95
CA PRO A 591 40.28 18.87 -1.09
C PRO A 591 40.64 19.32 -2.51
N GLU A 592 41.27 18.47 -3.31
CA GLU A 592 41.59 18.78 -4.72
C GLU A 592 40.32 18.77 -5.57
N ARG A 593 39.48 17.75 -5.38
CA ARG A 593 38.19 17.63 -6.04
C ARG A 593 37.28 18.82 -5.66
N GLU A 594 37.25 19.20 -4.37
CA GLU A 594 36.46 20.35 -3.90
C GLU A 594 36.88 21.63 -4.61
N ARG A 595 38.19 21.92 -4.68
CA ARG A 595 38.74 23.11 -5.37
C ARG A 595 38.38 23.11 -6.87
N ALA A 596 38.53 22.00 -7.54
CA ALA A 596 38.20 21.87 -8.95
C ALA A 596 36.71 22.14 -9.24
N LEU A 597 35.81 21.62 -8.36
CA LEU A 597 34.37 21.81 -8.47
C LEU A 597 33.95 23.25 -8.17
N ILE A 598 34.60 23.94 -7.24
CA ILE A 598 34.38 25.37 -6.99
C ILE A 598 34.72 26.17 -8.24
N GLY A 599 35.81 25.84 -8.93
CA GLY A 599 36.20 26.52 -10.18
C GLY A 599 35.21 26.32 -11.31
N SER A 600 34.64 25.13 -11.48
CA SER A 600 33.69 24.77 -12.56
C SER A 600 32.21 24.98 -12.22
N GLY A 601 31.92 25.36 -10.97
CA GLY A 601 30.54 25.46 -10.46
C GLY A 601 29.65 26.46 -11.20
N PRO A 602 30.11 27.70 -11.50
CA PRO A 602 29.30 28.66 -12.25
C PRO A 602 28.94 28.20 -13.67
N GLU A 603 29.85 27.52 -14.34
CA GLU A 603 29.61 26.94 -15.67
C GLU A 603 28.59 25.78 -15.57
N PHE A 604 28.70 24.96 -14.53
CA PHE A 604 27.70 23.91 -14.25
C PHE A 604 26.32 24.52 -14.00
N ALA A 605 26.20 25.55 -13.16
CA ALA A 605 24.94 26.22 -12.88
C ALA A 605 24.28 26.76 -14.14
N GLN A 606 25.08 27.37 -15.03
CA GLN A 606 24.61 27.88 -16.31
C GLN A 606 24.17 26.78 -17.28
N ARG A 607 24.99 25.73 -17.47
CA ARG A 607 24.65 24.58 -18.33
C ARG A 607 23.43 23.82 -17.83
N ALA A 608 23.33 23.65 -16.53
CA ALA A 608 22.19 23.02 -15.87
C ALA A 608 20.96 23.94 -15.79
N GLN A 609 21.04 25.17 -16.22
CA GLN A 609 19.98 26.20 -16.15
C GLN A 609 19.41 26.34 -14.73
N ILE A 610 20.27 26.32 -13.70
CA ILE A 610 19.86 26.50 -12.31
C ILE A 610 19.51 27.97 -12.12
N GLY A 611 18.23 28.29 -11.97
CA GLY A 611 17.79 29.67 -11.69
C GLY A 611 17.63 29.93 -10.20
N PHE A 612 17.32 28.88 -9.45
CA PHE A 612 17.05 29.01 -8.02
C PHE A 612 17.64 27.83 -7.24
N VAL A 613 18.12 28.12 -6.04
CA VAL A 613 18.59 27.12 -5.08
C VAL A 613 17.87 27.37 -3.76
N VAL A 614 17.20 26.35 -3.24
CA VAL A 614 16.56 26.39 -1.91
C VAL A 614 17.38 25.53 -0.96
N ILE A 615 17.76 26.08 0.18
CA ILE A 615 18.52 25.37 1.21
C ILE A 615 17.64 25.23 2.46
N ASP A 616 17.43 23.99 2.90
CA ASP A 616 16.75 23.66 4.16
C ASP A 616 17.79 23.56 5.29
N ASP A 617 17.87 24.58 6.10
CA ASP A 617 18.85 24.70 7.19
C ASP A 617 18.67 23.65 8.30
N THR A 618 17.49 23.05 8.43
CA THR A 618 17.26 21.96 9.38
C THR A 618 17.84 20.64 8.93
N ARG A 619 18.12 20.50 7.63
CA ARG A 619 18.54 19.24 6.99
C ARG A 619 19.90 19.33 6.31
N ALA A 620 20.27 20.51 5.83
CA ALA A 620 21.57 20.75 5.21
C ALA A 620 22.65 20.91 6.29
N SER A 621 23.75 20.15 6.17
CA SER A 621 24.92 20.39 7.03
C SER A 621 25.58 21.74 6.67
N ALA A 622 26.25 22.37 7.63
CA ALA A 622 27.01 23.61 7.39
C ALA A 622 27.99 23.44 6.21
N ARG A 623 28.67 22.31 6.13
CA ARG A 623 29.60 21.97 5.05
C ARG A 623 28.92 21.92 3.67
N LEU A 624 27.74 21.31 3.56
CA LEU A 624 26.95 21.29 2.33
C LEU A 624 26.59 22.71 1.90
N ARG A 625 26.10 23.51 2.86
CA ARG A 625 25.73 24.92 2.61
C ARG A 625 26.92 25.74 2.14
N GLU A 626 28.05 25.70 2.86
CA GLU A 626 29.27 26.46 2.50
C GLU A 626 29.78 26.06 1.12
N PHE A 627 29.85 24.75 0.83
CA PHE A 627 30.27 24.27 -0.48
C PHE A 627 29.33 24.76 -1.57
N ALA A 628 28.02 24.60 -1.42
CA ALA A 628 27.05 25.01 -2.42
C ALA A 628 27.10 26.52 -2.69
N VAL A 629 27.16 27.34 -1.64
CA VAL A 629 27.25 28.81 -1.75
C VAL A 629 28.53 29.23 -2.48
N ARG A 630 29.67 28.64 -2.18
CA ARG A 630 30.95 28.95 -2.83
C ARG A 630 31.01 28.41 -4.24
N ALA A 631 30.66 27.14 -4.46
CA ALA A 631 30.79 26.48 -5.76
C ALA A 631 29.82 27.06 -6.79
N LEU A 632 28.56 27.29 -6.43
CA LEU A 632 27.55 27.83 -7.34
C LEU A 632 27.44 29.36 -7.29
N ARG A 633 28.30 30.06 -6.53
CA ARG A 633 28.27 31.54 -6.32
C ARG A 633 26.87 32.03 -5.95
N LEU A 634 26.29 31.44 -4.92
CA LEU A 634 24.93 31.73 -4.52
C LEU A 634 24.82 33.06 -3.77
N HIS A 635 23.79 33.83 -4.12
CA HIS A 635 23.38 35.03 -3.39
C HIS A 635 21.99 34.78 -2.80
N ARG A 636 21.84 34.96 -1.49
CA ARG A 636 20.56 34.85 -0.80
C ARG A 636 19.67 36.03 -1.15
N ILE A 637 18.45 35.75 -1.59
CA ILE A 637 17.48 36.77 -2.01
C ILE A 637 16.21 36.78 -1.17
N ASP A 638 15.93 35.68 -0.43
CA ASP A 638 14.73 35.54 0.38
C ASP A 638 14.90 34.39 1.38
N GLY A 639 13.91 34.17 2.25
CA GLY A 639 13.85 33.03 3.16
C GLY A 639 12.63 33.09 4.07
N GLU A 640 12.12 31.93 4.43
CA GLU A 640 10.97 31.78 5.34
C GLU A 640 11.14 30.51 6.20
N GLY A 641 11.09 30.70 7.52
CA GLY A 641 11.36 29.63 8.46
C GLY A 641 12.78 29.10 8.34
N ALA A 642 12.92 27.80 8.08
CA ALA A 642 14.22 27.15 7.90
C ALA A 642 14.66 27.05 6.41
N LEU A 643 13.90 27.62 5.48
CA LEU A 643 14.19 27.56 4.06
C LEU A 643 14.72 28.90 3.56
N ASP A 644 15.91 28.88 2.99
CA ASP A 644 16.57 30.01 2.38
C ASP A 644 16.56 29.92 0.85
N LEU A 645 16.21 30.99 0.16
CA LEU A 645 16.19 31.08 -1.28
C LEU A 645 17.43 31.83 -1.79
N TYR A 646 18.13 31.22 -2.72
CA TYR A 646 19.32 31.74 -3.38
C TYR A 646 19.15 31.76 -4.90
N VAL A 647 19.93 32.64 -5.55
CA VAL A 647 20.14 32.67 -7.02
C VAL A 647 21.63 32.55 -7.31
N PRO A 648 22.02 31.79 -8.36
CA PRO A 648 23.40 31.82 -8.85
C PRO A 648 23.73 33.19 -9.48
N GLN A 649 24.88 33.76 -9.13
CA GLN A 649 25.35 34.98 -9.74
C GLN A 649 25.92 34.68 -11.13
N PRO A 650 25.63 35.50 -12.16
CA PRO A 650 26.23 35.34 -13.46
C PRO A 650 27.75 35.54 -13.37
N THR A 651 28.49 34.73 -14.11
CA THR A 651 29.94 34.94 -14.24
C THR A 651 30.16 36.31 -14.89
N PRO A 652 31.00 37.22 -14.29
CA PRO A 652 31.36 38.45 -14.95
C PRO A 652 31.89 38.12 -16.36
N ARG A 653 31.30 38.70 -17.41
CA ARG A 653 31.92 38.64 -18.75
C ARG A 653 33.25 39.31 -18.62
N VAL A 654 34.34 38.59 -18.80
CA VAL A 654 35.65 39.18 -19.06
C VAL A 654 35.45 39.91 -20.38
N THR A 655 35.28 41.23 -20.33
CA THR A 655 35.40 42.10 -21.51
C THR A 655 36.87 42.12 -21.83
N ASP A 656 37.28 41.41 -22.87
CA ASP A 656 38.59 41.55 -23.48
C ASP A 656 38.77 42.96 -24.01
#